data_f7555eb6b3edf15405ce1e53e74e220b
#
_entry.id   f7555eb6b3edf15405ce1e53e74e220b
#
_cell.length_a   1.000
_cell.length_b   1.000
_cell.length_c   1.000
_cell.angle_alpha   90.00
_cell.angle_beta   90.00
_cell.angle_gamma   90.00
#
_symmetry.space_group_name_H-M   'P 1'
#
loop_
_entity.id
_entity.type
_entity.pdbx_description
1 polymer ?
#
loop_
_entity_poly.entity_id
_entity_poly.type
_entity_poly.pdbx_seq_one_letter_code
_entity_poly.pdbx_strand_id
1 'polypeptide(L)'
;MEFRRVFRASAITAALILAGCGGDINIVEGDIDNSVTNNGGGTPSPTPTPTPTPTPTQIGEASSFLSAQISTALGQTVAVRSISGRLTDSMADSSGKITLTNDTVWALEGPVFVGNDKADSVTLAIEPGTIIFGRSGADYLVISRGSKIEAEGSASEPIIMTSYQDVIGEQVGAGQWGGLVLLGNAKSNKCPATGDCSLQVEGAAEGAVFGGTDDTDNSGILKYVVVKYAGYEIAPDNELNGITFGGVGSNTEVDYIQVHSNADDGIEFFGGTVQLKHVVLTANQDDSVDWDNGFRGKLQYVYVEQDKSSGDANRGIEADNDGSTPDKEPQSNPMVANMTIIGNNFDGSEDDSEGVYLREGTGAQIYNMVVTGPAGMGECLEVENSTESQANLGDGTITISTSVMGCTNDENFKNAATAVDLENWFLNVQTGNRVTAPMLNADGTPMSNSPLLTGATNMATIDGFFDTTDFIGAVKAGADWRSGWAFGFGGGDIKVVQSASGCPSGTISIAEADGATTTCQVSGRITSNIRLTAGNLYALSGAVFVGNDNADSTTLTIDAGVTLFGASGNDYLVISRGSQINAVGTASMPITFTSLQAVQGMATAAGQWGGVVLLGNAPSNKCPATGACSLQVEGVQEGAVFGGTNEADNSGTLQYVRVMNGGYEIAPDNELNGITFAGIGSGTSVDFIQVHQNADDGVEFFGGTVDVKHLVFTNIQDDNIDWDNGYRGRIQYVLIRQAEDDSDANRGIEADNDGSSPAAEPQSNPTVANVTIIGNNFDGSEDDSEGVYLREGTGAQLANFIITGPSGMGECFEVEDSAESQLNLGDGTITFTNSVMACENGENFKNTATAVNLENWFLNTQTGNAVAADRAAVLNGIFSISTVTPKDFSGETFFDNTDFIGAVKESDNWTAGWTVGLE
;
A
#
# COMPACT_ATOMS: atom_id res chain seq x y z
N MET A 1 -16.50 -49.91 10.29
CA MET A 1 -15.71 -49.95 11.54
C MET A 1 -15.83 -48.57 12.11
N GLU A 2 -16.70 -48.43 13.10
CA GLU A 2 -16.97 -47.17 13.82
C GLU A 2 -15.81 -46.85 14.74
N PHE A 3 -15.42 -45.56 14.80
CA PHE A 3 -14.71 -44.99 15.94
C PHE A 3 -15.42 -43.73 16.42
N ARG A 4 -16.21 -43.90 17.45
CA ARG A 4 -16.75 -42.82 18.29
C ARG A 4 -15.60 -42.20 19.07
N ARG A 5 -15.42 -40.89 19.01
CA ARG A 5 -14.64 -40.12 19.99
C ARG A 5 -15.59 -39.43 20.99
N VAL A 6 -15.36 -39.77 22.24
CA VAL A 6 -16.07 -39.24 23.42
C VAL A 6 -15.45 -37.92 23.82
N PHE A 7 -16.24 -36.86 23.86
CA PHE A 7 -15.86 -35.60 24.52
C PHE A 7 -16.03 -35.73 26.03
N ARG A 8 -14.97 -35.44 26.78
CA ARG A 8 -15.03 -35.25 28.24
C ARG A 8 -15.15 -33.76 28.52
N ALA A 9 -16.29 -33.36 29.02
CA ALA A 9 -16.47 -32.05 29.65
C ALA A 9 -15.80 -32.04 31.03
N SER A 10 -14.96 -31.08 31.32
CA SER A 10 -14.42 -30.78 32.63
C SER A 10 -15.10 -29.52 33.19
N ALA A 11 -16.07 -29.69 34.06
CA ALA A 11 -16.64 -28.62 34.80
C ALA A 11 -15.66 -28.12 35.89
N ILE A 12 -15.29 -26.86 35.88
CA ILE A 12 -14.61 -26.19 36.99
C ILE A 12 -15.65 -25.32 37.71
N THR A 13 -16.02 -25.75 38.91
CA THR A 13 -16.88 -25.02 39.83
C THR A 13 -16.04 -24.00 40.58
N ALA A 14 -16.24 -22.70 40.36
CA ALA A 14 -15.65 -21.64 41.16
C ALA A 14 -16.68 -21.22 42.24
N ALA A 15 -16.32 -21.40 43.49
CA ALA A 15 -17.13 -20.99 44.65
C ALA A 15 -16.94 -19.49 44.90
N LEU A 16 -18.05 -18.75 44.93
CA LEU A 16 -18.09 -17.37 45.43
C LEU A 16 -18.03 -17.39 46.96
N ILE A 17 -17.07 -16.71 47.53
CA ILE A 17 -17.06 -16.33 48.94
C ILE A 17 -17.53 -14.88 49.04
N LEU A 18 -18.75 -14.64 49.55
CA LEU A 18 -19.21 -13.33 49.97
C LEU A 18 -18.59 -13.02 51.34
N ALA A 19 -17.85 -11.91 51.42
CA ALA A 19 -17.57 -11.27 52.71
C ALA A 19 -18.24 -9.89 52.70
N GLY A 20 -19.32 -9.74 53.43
CA GLY A 20 -19.98 -8.48 53.63
C GLY A 20 -19.26 -7.64 54.66
N CYS A 21 -19.19 -6.34 54.42
CA CYS A 21 -19.02 -5.34 55.46
C CYS A 21 -20.07 -4.25 55.23
N GLY A 22 -21.06 -4.19 56.10
CA GLY A 22 -22.06 -3.12 56.19
C GLY A 22 -21.44 -1.84 56.71
N GLY A 23 -21.82 -0.73 56.11
CA GLY A 23 -21.57 0.60 56.62
C GLY A 23 -22.79 1.45 56.33
N ASP A 24 -23.49 1.82 57.41
CA ASP A 24 -24.68 2.65 57.37
C ASP A 24 -24.37 4.06 56.85
N ILE A 25 -25.15 4.52 55.90
CA ILE A 25 -25.16 5.91 55.45
C ILE A 25 -26.32 6.63 56.19
N ASN A 26 -25.99 7.52 57.10
CA ASN A 26 -26.93 8.46 57.68
C ASN A 26 -27.20 9.62 56.72
N ILE A 27 -28.44 9.75 56.29
CA ILE A 27 -28.97 10.91 55.61
C ILE A 27 -29.42 11.90 56.67
N VAL A 28 -28.80 13.10 56.71
CA VAL A 28 -29.26 14.24 57.48
C VAL A 28 -29.97 15.21 56.53
N GLU A 29 -31.29 15.33 56.71
CA GLU A 29 -32.08 16.40 56.13
C GLU A 29 -31.76 17.73 56.85
N GLY A 30 -31.42 18.75 56.09
CA GLY A 30 -31.20 20.10 56.51
C GLY A 30 -32.23 21.06 55.94
N ASP A 31 -32.99 21.66 56.75
CA ASP A 31 -34.07 22.62 56.50
C ASP A 31 -33.65 23.88 55.74
N ILE A 32 -34.53 24.31 54.88
CA ILE A 32 -34.45 25.61 54.14
C ILE A 32 -35.04 26.69 55.08
N ASP A 33 -34.26 27.69 55.45
CA ASP A 33 -34.81 28.91 56.05
C ASP A 33 -34.65 30.13 55.16
N ASN A 34 -35.78 30.69 54.80
CA ASN A 34 -35.93 31.91 54.01
C ASN A 34 -36.09 33.09 54.99
N SER A 35 -35.09 33.98 55.05
CA SER A 35 -35.35 35.33 55.59
C SER A 35 -34.56 36.40 54.83
N VAL A 36 -35.35 37.28 54.22
CA VAL A 36 -34.92 38.53 53.60
C VAL A 36 -34.75 39.61 54.70
N THR A 37 -33.61 40.28 54.70
CA THR A 37 -33.53 41.66 55.20
C THR A 37 -32.66 42.55 54.38
N ASN A 38 -33.32 43.57 53.84
CA ASN A 38 -32.79 44.72 53.13
C ASN A 38 -32.09 45.66 54.08
N ASN A 39 -30.89 46.15 53.73
CA ASN A 39 -30.48 47.56 54.07
C ASN A 39 -29.40 48.08 53.16
N GLY A 40 -29.62 49.24 52.60
CA GLY A 40 -28.85 49.93 51.63
C GLY A 40 -27.57 50.60 52.08
N GLY A 41 -26.68 50.85 51.13
CA GLY A 41 -25.49 51.63 51.24
C GLY A 41 -24.67 51.53 49.96
N GLY A 42 -24.77 52.57 49.13
CA GLY A 42 -24.07 52.59 47.87
C GLY A 42 -22.59 52.90 47.98
N THR A 43 -21.80 52.22 47.16
CA THR A 43 -20.46 52.58 46.77
C THR A 43 -20.25 52.23 45.29
N PRO A 44 -19.38 52.88 44.56
CA PRO A 44 -19.38 52.86 43.08
C PRO A 44 -18.90 51.53 42.51
N SER A 45 -19.60 51.08 41.46
CA SER A 45 -19.34 49.89 40.63
C SER A 45 -17.88 49.83 40.14
N PRO A 46 -17.16 48.73 40.37
CA PRO A 46 -15.91 48.45 39.64
C PRO A 46 -16.24 48.07 38.21
N THR A 47 -15.43 48.53 37.27
CA THR A 47 -15.39 48.12 35.86
C THR A 47 -15.39 46.60 35.76
N PRO A 48 -16.19 45.98 34.87
CA PRO A 48 -16.17 44.55 34.73
C PRO A 48 -14.80 44.05 34.19
N THR A 49 -14.14 43.23 34.99
CA THR A 49 -13.00 42.45 34.55
C THR A 49 -13.49 41.57 33.39
N PRO A 50 -12.74 41.46 32.29
CA PRO A 50 -13.14 40.53 31.20
C PRO A 50 -13.28 39.11 31.80
N THR A 51 -14.42 38.52 31.59
CA THR A 51 -14.66 37.11 31.89
C THR A 51 -13.63 36.28 31.13
N PRO A 52 -12.87 35.38 31.78
CA PRO A 52 -11.97 34.52 31.05
C PRO A 52 -12.79 33.73 30.01
N THR A 53 -12.33 33.74 28.79
CA THR A 53 -12.85 32.85 27.72
C THR A 53 -12.82 31.44 28.28
N PRO A 54 -13.92 30.67 28.27
CA PRO A 54 -13.89 29.33 28.75
C PRO A 54 -12.84 28.55 27.95
N THR A 55 -11.88 27.96 28.62
CA THR A 55 -10.95 26.99 28.04
C THR A 55 -11.82 25.85 27.55
N PRO A 56 -11.64 25.34 26.29
CA PRO A 56 -12.40 24.18 25.81
C PRO A 56 -12.29 23.06 26.82
N THR A 57 -13.42 22.47 27.20
CA THR A 57 -13.43 21.29 28.07
C THR A 57 -12.78 20.15 27.30
N GLN A 58 -11.61 19.73 27.72
CA GLN A 58 -10.85 18.70 27.04
C GLN A 58 -11.59 17.36 27.24
N ILE A 59 -12.01 16.77 26.13
CA ILE A 59 -12.80 15.52 26.11
C ILE A 59 -11.92 14.32 26.33
N GLY A 60 -12.51 13.26 26.90
CA GLY A 60 -11.86 12.00 27.20
C GLY A 60 -10.94 12.06 28.41
N GLU A 61 -10.70 10.92 29.02
CA GLU A 61 -9.80 10.81 30.18
C GLU A 61 -8.38 10.46 29.70
N ALA A 62 -7.37 11.17 30.22
CA ALA A 62 -5.98 10.85 29.90
C ALA A 62 -5.59 9.50 30.52
N SER A 63 -5.15 8.56 29.68
CA SER A 63 -4.70 7.24 30.13
C SER A 63 -3.17 7.18 30.13
N SER A 64 -2.56 7.36 31.30
CA SER A 64 -1.11 7.24 31.45
C SER A 64 -0.60 5.83 31.17
N PHE A 65 -1.39 4.80 31.43
CA PHE A 65 -1.05 3.41 31.15
C PHE A 65 -1.04 3.13 29.63
N LEU A 66 -2.10 3.47 28.93
CA LEU A 66 -2.16 3.32 27.47
C LEU A 66 -1.12 4.20 26.77
N SER A 67 -0.94 5.44 27.23
CA SER A 67 0.10 6.32 26.68
C SER A 67 1.49 5.70 26.80
N ALA A 68 1.82 5.05 27.92
CA ALA A 68 3.10 4.36 28.09
C ALA A 68 3.25 3.13 27.18
N GLN A 69 2.19 2.31 27.06
CA GLN A 69 2.21 1.11 26.20
C GLN A 69 2.33 1.50 24.72
N ILE A 70 1.46 2.39 24.26
CA ILE A 70 1.43 2.82 22.85
C ILE A 70 2.70 3.61 22.50
N SER A 71 3.19 4.48 23.40
CA SER A 71 4.47 5.16 23.19
C SER A 71 5.63 4.18 23.05
N THR A 72 5.61 3.08 23.81
CA THR A 72 6.63 2.02 23.70
C THR A 72 6.53 1.29 22.36
N ALA A 73 5.32 0.94 21.95
CA ALA A 73 5.06 0.21 20.72
C ALA A 73 5.39 1.04 19.46
N LEU A 74 4.95 2.31 19.46
CA LEU A 74 5.18 3.23 18.32
C LEU A 74 6.55 3.90 18.35
N GLY A 75 7.36 3.65 19.38
CA GLY A 75 8.68 4.24 19.51
C GLY A 75 8.70 5.77 19.73
N GLN A 76 7.59 6.39 20.11
CA GLN A 76 7.49 7.85 20.30
C GLN A 76 6.53 8.19 21.45
N THR A 77 6.72 9.36 22.08
CA THR A 77 5.80 9.80 23.14
C THR A 77 4.45 10.17 22.51
N VAL A 78 3.43 9.43 22.88
CA VAL A 78 2.06 9.62 22.39
C VAL A 78 1.12 9.88 23.57
N ALA A 79 0.31 10.91 23.46
CA ALA A 79 -0.81 11.12 24.36
C ALA A 79 -1.97 10.20 23.93
N VAL A 80 -2.52 9.44 24.88
CA VAL A 80 -3.71 8.63 24.65
C VAL A 80 -4.83 9.11 25.59
N ARG A 81 -6.01 9.26 25.02
CA ARG A 81 -7.22 9.60 25.75
C ARG A 81 -8.30 8.58 25.46
N SER A 82 -9.02 8.16 26.50
CA SER A 82 -10.15 7.23 26.38
C SER A 82 -11.46 7.99 26.32
N ILE A 83 -12.31 7.63 25.37
CA ILE A 83 -13.71 8.11 25.29
C ILE A 83 -14.66 6.93 25.50
N SER A 84 -15.74 7.15 26.25
CA SER A 84 -16.71 6.11 26.58
C SER A 84 -18.12 6.67 26.75
N GLY A 85 -19.11 5.83 26.59
CA GLY A 85 -20.50 6.14 26.81
C GLY A 85 -21.08 7.11 25.78
N ARG A 86 -21.80 8.13 26.25
CA ARG A 86 -22.56 9.05 25.37
C ARG A 86 -21.97 10.46 25.34
N LEU A 87 -21.61 10.94 24.18
CA LEU A 87 -21.15 12.31 23.93
C LEU A 87 -22.38 13.18 23.63
N THR A 88 -22.65 14.17 24.50
CA THR A 88 -23.85 15.00 24.41
C THR A 88 -23.52 16.45 24.07
N ASP A 89 -24.55 17.24 23.75
CA ASP A 89 -24.43 18.67 23.47
C ASP A 89 -23.79 19.47 24.61
N SER A 90 -23.95 19.01 25.85
CA SER A 90 -23.32 19.65 27.01
C SER A 90 -21.80 19.51 27.07
N MET A 91 -21.22 18.58 26.28
CA MET A 91 -19.77 18.37 26.13
C MET A 91 -19.21 19.12 24.93
N ALA A 92 -20.07 19.58 24.02
CA ALA A 92 -19.70 20.28 22.81
C ALA A 92 -19.26 21.73 23.09
N ASP A 93 -18.45 22.25 22.20
CA ASP A 93 -18.06 23.68 22.22
C ASP A 93 -19.25 24.59 21.84
N SER A 94 -19.01 25.89 21.76
CA SER A 94 -20.04 26.88 21.42
C SER A 94 -20.58 26.75 19.99
N SER A 95 -19.94 25.96 19.14
CA SER A 95 -20.38 25.63 17.78
C SER A 95 -21.14 24.29 17.68
N GLY A 96 -21.31 23.59 18.79
CA GLY A 96 -21.95 22.28 18.86
C GLY A 96 -21.03 21.13 18.46
N LYS A 97 -19.69 21.35 18.47
CA LYS A 97 -18.71 20.37 18.05
C LYS A 97 -17.92 19.79 19.21
N ILE A 98 -17.62 18.52 19.09
CA ILE A 98 -16.66 17.78 19.91
C ILE A 98 -15.53 17.39 18.98
N THR A 99 -14.30 17.86 19.25
CA THR A 99 -13.16 17.63 18.35
C THR A 99 -12.20 16.58 18.89
N LEU A 100 -11.88 15.58 18.08
CA LEU A 100 -10.77 14.65 18.27
C LEU A 100 -9.57 15.17 17.48
N THR A 101 -8.52 15.55 18.20
CA THR A 101 -7.31 16.14 17.61
C THR A 101 -6.31 15.06 17.18
N ASN A 102 -5.50 15.35 16.16
CA ASN A 102 -4.51 14.42 15.61
C ASN A 102 -3.21 14.31 16.42
N ASP A 103 -2.99 15.19 17.41
CA ASP A 103 -1.88 15.11 18.38
C ASP A 103 -2.13 14.09 19.51
N THR A 104 -3.27 13.46 19.50
CA THR A 104 -3.75 12.50 20.51
C THR A 104 -4.26 11.24 19.80
N VAL A 105 -3.90 10.08 20.33
CA VAL A 105 -4.49 8.79 19.91
C VAL A 105 -5.71 8.50 20.82
N TRP A 106 -6.83 8.16 20.21
CA TRP A 106 -8.12 8.05 20.88
C TRP A 106 -8.54 6.60 21.07
N ALA A 107 -8.71 6.17 22.31
CA ALA A 107 -9.21 4.84 22.65
C ALA A 107 -10.73 4.85 22.88
N LEU A 108 -11.44 3.96 22.22
CA LEU A 108 -12.83 3.67 22.56
C LEU A 108 -12.87 2.71 23.76
N GLU A 109 -13.75 2.94 24.71
CA GLU A 109 -14.00 2.07 25.86
C GLU A 109 -15.50 1.75 25.97
N GLY A 110 -15.89 0.60 25.47
CA GLY A 110 -17.26 0.19 25.24
C GLY A 110 -17.94 0.96 24.10
N PRO A 111 -19.25 0.81 23.93
CA PRO A 111 -20.02 1.57 22.95
C PRO A 111 -19.95 3.08 23.18
N VAL A 112 -19.50 3.82 22.18
CA VAL A 112 -19.46 5.29 22.21
C VAL A 112 -20.54 5.85 21.30
N PHE A 113 -21.51 6.56 21.87
CA PHE A 113 -22.59 7.19 21.12
C PHE A 113 -22.37 8.70 21.00
N VAL A 114 -22.45 9.23 19.81
CA VAL A 114 -22.47 10.66 19.51
C VAL A 114 -23.92 11.10 19.47
N GLY A 115 -24.34 11.90 20.44
CA GLY A 115 -25.73 12.33 20.60
C GLY A 115 -26.67 11.27 21.18
N ASN A 116 -27.94 11.61 21.27
CA ASN A 116 -29.00 10.81 21.92
C ASN A 116 -30.27 10.84 21.07
N ASP A 117 -30.36 10.01 20.08
CA ASP A 117 -31.50 9.77 19.18
C ASP A 117 -32.46 10.98 19.02
N LYS A 118 -32.12 11.97 18.23
CA LYS A 118 -32.89 13.20 17.98
C LYS A 118 -33.08 14.15 19.19
N ALA A 119 -32.64 13.74 20.37
CA ALA A 119 -32.71 14.59 21.57
C ALA A 119 -31.53 15.56 21.67
N ASP A 120 -30.38 15.15 21.17
CA ASP A 120 -29.17 15.97 21.06
C ASP A 120 -28.78 16.17 19.60
N SER A 121 -28.11 17.29 19.28
CA SER A 121 -27.55 17.56 17.95
C SER A 121 -26.06 17.89 18.12
N VAL A 122 -25.25 16.84 18.20
CA VAL A 122 -23.80 16.92 18.40
C VAL A 122 -23.07 16.60 17.10
N THR A 123 -22.04 17.36 16.79
CA THR A 123 -21.10 17.04 15.71
C THR A 123 -19.77 16.54 16.28
N LEU A 124 -19.39 15.30 15.98
CA LEU A 124 -18.07 14.78 16.24
C LEU A 124 -17.15 15.16 15.09
N ALA A 125 -16.28 16.14 15.32
CA ALA A 125 -15.25 16.53 14.35
C ALA A 125 -13.96 15.76 14.62
N ILE A 126 -13.36 15.22 13.56
CA ILE A 126 -12.13 14.43 13.64
C ILE A 126 -11.10 15.06 12.69
N GLU A 127 -9.98 15.51 13.24
CA GLU A 127 -8.93 16.16 12.44
C GLU A 127 -8.23 15.15 11.50
N PRO A 128 -7.73 15.61 10.33
CA PRO A 128 -6.93 14.77 9.43
C PRO A 128 -5.77 14.10 10.17
N GLY A 129 -5.49 12.82 9.87
CA GLY A 129 -4.42 12.04 10.49
C GLY A 129 -4.71 11.53 11.92
N THR A 130 -5.91 11.75 12.45
CA THR A 130 -6.30 11.22 13.77
C THR A 130 -6.39 9.70 13.76
N ILE A 131 -5.89 9.08 14.84
CA ILE A 131 -6.01 7.65 15.10
C ILE A 131 -7.03 7.40 16.19
N ILE A 132 -8.01 6.54 15.89
CA ILE A 132 -9.03 6.06 16.84
C ILE A 132 -8.93 4.54 16.86
N PHE A 133 -8.97 3.92 18.05
CA PHE A 133 -8.92 2.47 18.15
C PHE A 133 -9.87 1.90 19.19
N GLY A 134 -10.44 0.72 18.88
CA GLY A 134 -11.12 -0.12 19.85
C GLY A 134 -10.13 -1.00 20.60
N ARG A 135 -10.31 -1.18 21.88
CA ARG A 135 -9.48 -2.03 22.76
C ARG A 135 -9.96 -3.47 22.80
N SER A 136 -11.22 -3.68 22.47
CA SER A 136 -11.89 -4.99 22.48
C SER A 136 -13.03 -5.01 21.47
N GLY A 137 -13.59 -6.18 21.20
CA GLY A 137 -14.72 -6.33 20.30
C GLY A 137 -15.95 -5.51 20.63
N ALA A 138 -16.20 -5.25 21.92
CA ALA A 138 -17.34 -4.47 22.39
C ALA A 138 -17.17 -2.94 22.25
N ASP A 139 -16.05 -2.48 21.70
CA ASP A 139 -15.74 -1.07 21.50
C ASP A 139 -16.07 -0.65 20.07
N TYR A 140 -17.02 0.27 19.89
CA TYR A 140 -17.44 0.77 18.60
C TYR A 140 -17.98 2.21 18.70
N LEU A 141 -18.11 2.89 17.56
CA LEU A 141 -18.54 4.28 17.47
C LEU A 141 -19.89 4.37 16.77
N VAL A 142 -20.87 5.00 17.42
CA VAL A 142 -22.23 5.21 16.88
C VAL A 142 -22.53 6.69 16.72
N ILE A 143 -22.92 7.10 15.54
CA ILE A 143 -23.46 8.43 15.26
C ILE A 143 -24.99 8.32 15.31
N SER A 144 -25.59 8.81 16.38
CA SER A 144 -27.05 8.73 16.59
C SER A 144 -27.81 9.66 15.64
N ARG A 145 -29.09 9.33 15.34
CA ARG A 145 -29.94 10.18 14.50
C ARG A 145 -29.99 11.64 15.01
N GLY A 146 -29.83 12.59 14.11
CA GLY A 146 -29.82 14.03 14.43
C GLY A 146 -28.47 14.58 14.87
N SER A 147 -27.48 13.71 15.11
CA SER A 147 -26.08 14.07 15.31
C SER A 147 -25.26 13.81 14.05
N LYS A 148 -24.00 14.25 14.01
CA LYS A 148 -23.16 14.18 12.82
C LYS A 148 -21.72 13.76 13.15
N ILE A 149 -21.07 13.17 12.18
CA ILE A 149 -19.63 13.02 12.13
C ILE A 149 -19.05 13.97 11.05
N GLU A 150 -17.99 14.66 11.35
CA GLU A 150 -17.14 15.38 10.39
C GLU A 150 -15.75 14.78 10.44
N ALA A 151 -15.56 13.67 9.71
CA ALA A 151 -14.31 12.96 9.57
C ALA A 151 -13.75 13.25 8.16
N GLU A 152 -13.10 14.40 8.02
CA GLU A 152 -12.58 14.88 6.74
C GLU A 152 -11.05 14.82 6.76
N GLY A 153 -10.49 13.63 6.48
CA GLY A 153 -9.07 13.41 6.29
C GLY A 153 -8.55 13.95 4.95
N SER A 154 -7.33 13.62 4.61
CA SER A 154 -6.72 13.90 3.31
C SER A 154 -5.94 12.69 2.80
N ALA A 155 -5.54 12.70 1.54
CA ALA A 155 -4.74 11.60 0.99
C ALA A 155 -3.40 11.41 1.71
N SER A 156 -2.78 12.49 2.21
CA SER A 156 -1.54 12.42 2.99
C SER A 156 -1.76 12.16 4.48
N GLU A 157 -2.94 12.45 4.99
CA GLU A 157 -3.32 12.36 6.40
C GLU A 157 -4.72 11.73 6.55
N PRO A 158 -4.89 10.45 6.15
CA PRO A 158 -6.16 9.76 6.34
C PRO A 158 -6.46 9.59 7.83
N ILE A 159 -7.75 9.57 8.19
CA ILE A 159 -8.21 9.22 9.52
C ILE A 159 -8.22 7.69 9.63
N ILE A 160 -7.57 7.14 10.65
CA ILE A 160 -7.46 5.70 10.85
C ILE A 160 -8.31 5.28 12.04
N MET A 161 -9.26 4.37 11.81
CA MET A 161 -10.05 3.70 12.84
C MET A 161 -9.66 2.21 12.83
N THR A 162 -9.14 1.70 13.95
CA THR A 162 -8.48 0.39 13.95
C THR A 162 -8.55 -0.33 15.30
N SER A 163 -7.87 -1.47 15.43
CA SER A 163 -7.77 -2.23 16.67
C SER A 163 -6.60 -1.76 17.53
N TYR A 164 -6.65 -2.07 18.82
CA TYR A 164 -5.52 -1.88 19.75
C TYR A 164 -4.27 -2.64 19.29
N GLN A 165 -4.44 -3.86 18.79
CA GLN A 165 -3.35 -4.71 18.32
C GLN A 165 -2.59 -4.05 17.16
N ASP A 166 -3.30 -3.44 16.24
CA ASP A 166 -2.68 -2.70 15.13
C ASP A 166 -1.87 -1.49 15.64
N VAL A 167 -2.42 -0.74 16.62
CA VAL A 167 -1.72 0.42 17.20
C VAL A 167 -0.43 0.03 17.91
N ILE A 168 -0.38 -1.14 18.53
CA ILE A 168 0.81 -1.58 19.26
C ILE A 168 1.71 -2.53 18.46
N GLY A 169 1.37 -2.80 17.17
CA GLY A 169 2.14 -3.67 16.30
C GLY A 169 2.10 -5.16 16.70
N GLU A 170 1.02 -5.60 17.35
CA GLU A 170 0.78 -7.02 17.65
C GLU A 170 0.05 -7.71 16.50
N GLN A 171 -0.22 -9.01 16.64
CA GLN A 171 -0.92 -9.76 15.62
C GLN A 171 -2.32 -9.20 15.39
N VAL A 172 -2.59 -8.72 14.19
CA VAL A 172 -3.87 -8.21 13.73
C VAL A 172 -4.73 -9.29 13.12
N GLY A 173 -6.04 -9.08 13.11
CA GLY A 173 -7.03 -9.94 12.48
C GLY A 173 -8.41 -9.31 12.55
N ALA A 174 -9.31 -9.77 11.72
CA ALA A 174 -10.72 -9.35 11.72
C ALA A 174 -11.39 -9.58 13.09
N GLY A 175 -12.41 -8.78 13.41
CA GLY A 175 -13.19 -8.92 14.64
C GLY A 175 -12.51 -8.42 15.92
N GLN A 176 -11.44 -7.66 15.86
CA GLN A 176 -10.73 -7.18 17.07
C GLN A 176 -11.42 -5.99 17.76
N TRP A 177 -12.31 -5.30 17.07
CA TRP A 177 -13.18 -4.25 17.61
C TRP A 177 -14.47 -4.17 16.79
N GLY A 178 -15.45 -3.37 17.22
CA GLY A 178 -16.77 -3.38 16.62
C GLY A 178 -16.82 -2.72 15.23
N GLY A 179 -16.53 -1.45 15.13
CA GLY A 179 -16.64 -0.71 13.88
C GLY A 179 -17.31 0.66 14.02
N LEU A 180 -17.77 1.21 12.90
CA LEU A 180 -18.41 2.53 12.81
C LEU A 180 -19.87 2.38 12.37
N VAL A 181 -20.81 2.95 13.13
CA VAL A 181 -22.26 2.90 12.84
C VAL A 181 -22.80 4.31 12.65
N LEU A 182 -23.39 4.59 11.50
CA LEU A 182 -24.11 5.83 11.19
C LEU A 182 -25.61 5.58 11.13
N LEU A 183 -26.39 6.35 11.89
CA LEU A 183 -27.82 6.21 12.01
C LEU A 183 -28.53 7.48 11.53
N GLY A 184 -29.41 7.32 10.55
CA GLY A 184 -30.11 8.42 9.90
C GLY A 184 -31.64 8.30 9.97
N ASN A 185 -32.29 9.32 9.41
CA ASN A 185 -33.75 9.45 9.40
C ASN A 185 -34.40 9.12 8.06
N ALA A 186 -33.66 8.52 7.11
CA ALA A 186 -34.22 8.10 5.84
C ALA A 186 -35.10 6.86 5.97
N LYS A 187 -35.87 6.57 4.94
CA LYS A 187 -36.82 5.45 4.94
C LYS A 187 -36.13 4.11 4.87
N SER A 188 -36.70 3.14 5.62
CA SER A 188 -36.51 1.72 5.43
C SER A 188 -37.86 1.05 5.17
N ASN A 189 -37.89 -0.03 4.43
CA ASN A 189 -39.11 -0.81 4.21
C ASN A 189 -39.59 -1.55 5.45
N LYS A 190 -38.74 -1.73 6.46
CA LYS A 190 -39.09 -2.25 7.78
C LYS A 190 -39.86 -1.24 8.64
N CYS A 191 -39.85 0.06 8.27
CA CYS A 191 -40.61 1.07 9.00
C CYS A 191 -42.09 0.77 9.01
N PRO A 192 -42.79 1.00 10.15
CA PRO A 192 -44.24 0.84 10.20
C PRO A 192 -44.91 1.80 9.26
N ALA A 193 -46.01 1.38 8.63
CA ALA A 193 -46.75 2.19 7.67
C ALA A 193 -47.33 3.51 8.26
N THR A 194 -47.42 3.59 9.59
CA THR A 194 -47.87 4.78 10.34
C THR A 194 -47.17 4.85 11.69
N GLY A 195 -46.86 6.08 12.10
CA GLY A 195 -46.11 6.32 13.35
C GLY A 195 -44.61 6.59 13.08
N ASP A 196 -43.89 6.79 14.18
CA ASP A 196 -42.43 7.02 14.11
C ASP A 196 -41.72 5.71 13.81
N CYS A 197 -40.76 5.75 12.91
CA CYS A 197 -39.85 4.64 12.66
C CYS A 197 -38.67 4.71 13.65
N SER A 198 -38.36 3.57 14.27
CA SER A 198 -37.25 3.43 15.19
C SER A 198 -36.84 1.96 15.21
N LEU A 199 -35.98 1.59 14.25
CA LEU A 199 -35.49 0.24 14.07
C LEU A 199 -34.14 0.12 14.79
N GLN A 200 -33.96 -0.92 15.57
CA GLN A 200 -32.67 -1.22 16.19
C GLN A 200 -31.75 -1.80 15.11
N VAL A 201 -30.53 -1.27 15.03
CA VAL A 201 -29.50 -1.87 14.19
C VAL A 201 -28.92 -3.08 14.91
N GLU A 202 -28.58 -4.12 14.18
CA GLU A 202 -27.98 -5.33 14.73
C GLU A 202 -26.56 -5.07 15.23
N GLY A 203 -25.99 -5.98 15.98
CA GLY A 203 -24.66 -5.86 16.58
C GLY A 203 -24.48 -4.72 17.57
N ALA A 204 -25.38 -3.75 17.64
CA ALA A 204 -25.23 -2.57 18.48
C ALA A 204 -26.11 -2.61 19.74
N ALA A 205 -25.65 -1.93 20.81
CA ALA A 205 -26.38 -1.81 22.06
C ALA A 205 -27.75 -1.12 21.90
N GLU A 206 -28.66 -1.39 22.83
CA GLU A 206 -30.00 -0.77 22.89
C GLU A 206 -29.91 0.76 22.77
N GLY A 207 -30.70 1.32 21.88
CA GLY A 207 -30.72 2.75 21.57
C GLY A 207 -29.91 3.14 20.32
N ALA A 208 -29.26 2.21 19.64
CA ALA A 208 -28.72 2.40 18.28
C ALA A 208 -29.84 2.21 17.26
N VAL A 209 -30.67 3.27 17.10
CA VAL A 209 -31.89 3.20 16.29
C VAL A 209 -31.85 4.09 15.08
N PHE A 210 -32.42 3.61 13.95
CA PHE A 210 -32.46 4.30 12.67
C PHE A 210 -33.86 4.34 12.06
N GLY A 211 -33.96 5.02 10.94
CA GLY A 211 -35.17 5.10 10.13
C GLY A 211 -36.04 6.31 10.43
N GLY A 212 -36.83 6.67 9.46
CA GLY A 212 -37.68 7.85 9.48
C GLY A 212 -38.39 8.08 8.15
N THR A 213 -38.50 9.33 7.70
CA THR A 213 -39.17 9.72 6.45
C THR A 213 -38.36 10.70 5.61
N ASP A 214 -37.15 11.07 6.05
CA ASP A 214 -36.33 12.06 5.39
C ASP A 214 -35.19 11.40 4.59
N ASP A 215 -35.47 11.12 3.32
CA ASP A 215 -34.49 10.55 2.38
C ASP A 215 -33.33 11.52 2.08
N THR A 216 -33.39 12.79 2.56
CA THR A 216 -32.33 13.78 2.46
C THR A 216 -31.57 14.02 3.78
N ASP A 217 -31.74 13.13 4.74
CA ASP A 217 -31.05 13.18 6.03
C ASP A 217 -29.53 13.34 5.86
N ASN A 218 -28.90 13.97 6.84
CA ASN A 218 -27.47 14.28 6.81
C ASN A 218 -26.81 13.85 8.13
N SER A 219 -26.10 12.73 8.11
CA SER A 219 -25.31 12.21 9.23
C SER A 219 -23.85 12.72 9.24
N GLY A 220 -23.47 13.59 8.28
CA GLY A 220 -22.15 14.25 8.28
C GLY A 220 -21.29 13.96 7.05
N ILE A 221 -19.99 13.86 7.28
CA ILE A 221 -18.95 13.69 6.24
C ILE A 221 -18.00 12.56 6.65
N LEU A 222 -17.75 11.62 5.76
CA LEU A 222 -16.65 10.65 5.83
C LEU A 222 -15.79 10.82 4.58
N LYS A 223 -14.52 11.23 4.76
CA LYS A 223 -13.60 11.41 3.64
C LYS A 223 -12.17 11.07 4.04
N TYR A 224 -11.51 10.24 3.23
CA TYR A 224 -10.22 9.65 3.57
C TYR A 224 -10.22 9.01 4.96
N VAL A 225 -11.16 8.08 5.15
CA VAL A 225 -11.31 7.31 6.40
C VAL A 225 -11.00 5.83 6.11
N VAL A 226 -10.09 5.27 6.90
CA VAL A 226 -9.70 3.86 6.82
C VAL A 226 -10.14 3.15 8.09
N VAL A 227 -10.98 2.13 7.96
CA VAL A 227 -11.45 1.24 9.04
C VAL A 227 -10.77 -0.11 8.87
N LYS A 228 -10.10 -0.62 9.92
CA LYS A 228 -9.38 -1.89 9.86
C LYS A 228 -9.70 -2.79 11.04
N TYR A 229 -9.76 -4.11 10.79
CA TYR A 229 -9.85 -5.17 11.79
C TYR A 229 -11.10 -5.10 12.67
N ALA A 230 -12.19 -4.56 12.14
CA ALA A 230 -13.48 -4.47 12.81
C ALA A 230 -14.35 -5.73 12.57
N GLY A 231 -15.66 -5.66 12.89
CA GLY A 231 -16.60 -6.75 12.62
C GLY A 231 -16.72 -7.73 13.77
N TYR A 232 -16.81 -7.26 15.03
CA TYR A 232 -16.87 -8.17 16.18
C TYR A 232 -18.27 -8.78 16.35
N GLU A 233 -18.32 -10.11 16.44
CA GLU A 233 -19.52 -10.88 16.79
C GLU A 233 -19.88 -10.67 18.27
N ILE A 234 -20.93 -9.91 18.54
CA ILE A 234 -21.41 -9.64 19.91
C ILE A 234 -22.17 -10.83 20.48
N ALA A 235 -22.89 -11.52 19.62
CA ALA A 235 -23.61 -12.76 19.93
C ALA A 235 -23.78 -13.56 18.63
N PRO A 236 -23.99 -14.90 18.66
CA PRO A 236 -24.22 -15.69 17.46
C PRO A 236 -25.29 -15.06 16.55
N ASP A 237 -25.00 -14.90 15.29
CA ASP A 237 -25.82 -14.25 14.25
C ASP A 237 -26.18 -12.79 14.60
N ASN A 238 -25.23 -12.04 15.20
CA ASN A 238 -25.44 -10.63 15.60
C ASN A 238 -24.09 -9.90 15.69
N GLU A 239 -23.56 -9.56 14.55
CA GLU A 239 -22.25 -8.97 14.30
C GLU A 239 -22.33 -7.45 14.11
N LEU A 240 -21.17 -6.81 14.09
CA LEU A 240 -20.98 -5.42 13.68
C LEU A 240 -20.16 -5.36 12.40
N ASN A 241 -20.63 -4.58 11.45
CA ASN A 241 -19.92 -4.34 10.18
C ASN A 241 -18.72 -3.42 10.34
N GLY A 242 -17.89 -3.33 9.31
CA GLY A 242 -16.84 -2.33 9.24
C GLY A 242 -17.42 -0.91 9.31
N ILE A 243 -18.38 -0.61 8.43
CA ILE A 243 -19.19 0.61 8.48
C ILE A 243 -20.65 0.26 8.20
N THR A 244 -21.53 0.51 9.17
CA THR A 244 -22.97 0.34 9.03
C THR A 244 -23.65 1.66 8.69
N PHE A 245 -24.50 1.68 7.67
CA PHE A 245 -25.34 2.81 7.27
C PHE A 245 -26.83 2.50 7.53
N GLY A 246 -27.34 2.75 8.73
CA GLY A 246 -28.74 2.52 9.10
C GLY A 246 -29.63 3.74 8.73
N GLY A 247 -30.44 3.67 7.70
CA GLY A 247 -31.35 4.75 7.28
C GLY A 247 -30.68 6.10 7.01
N VAL A 248 -29.47 6.09 6.51
CA VAL A 248 -28.69 7.31 6.21
C VAL A 248 -29.16 7.93 4.90
N GLY A 249 -29.31 9.25 4.88
CA GLY A 249 -29.89 9.98 3.75
C GLY A 249 -28.85 10.57 2.79
N SER A 250 -29.33 11.05 1.63
CA SER A 250 -28.52 11.48 0.49
C SER A 250 -27.72 12.77 0.68
N ASN A 251 -27.94 13.54 1.76
CA ASN A 251 -27.10 14.70 2.07
C ASN A 251 -25.88 14.36 2.95
N THR A 252 -25.71 13.10 3.32
CA THR A 252 -24.46 12.61 3.96
C THR A 252 -23.41 12.45 2.87
N GLU A 253 -22.25 13.06 3.07
CA GLU A 253 -21.12 12.98 2.13
C GLU A 253 -20.19 11.83 2.51
N VAL A 254 -20.00 10.87 1.58
CA VAL A 254 -19.09 9.74 1.79
C VAL A 254 -18.20 9.58 0.55
N ASP A 255 -16.88 9.82 0.74
CA ASP A 255 -15.92 9.77 -0.35
C ASP A 255 -14.54 9.31 0.18
N TYR A 256 -13.81 8.49 -0.58
CA TYR A 256 -12.52 7.93 -0.18
C TYR A 256 -12.57 7.23 1.18
N ILE A 257 -13.31 6.14 1.26
CA ILE A 257 -13.35 5.28 2.45
C ILE A 257 -12.78 3.90 2.16
N GLN A 258 -12.18 3.30 3.16
CA GLN A 258 -11.73 1.91 3.10
C GLN A 258 -12.20 1.13 4.32
N VAL A 259 -12.60 -0.15 4.09
CA VAL A 259 -12.69 -1.17 5.13
C VAL A 259 -11.74 -2.31 4.77
N HIS A 260 -10.91 -2.69 5.73
CA HIS A 260 -9.89 -3.73 5.54
C HIS A 260 -9.96 -4.77 6.66
N SER A 261 -10.05 -6.05 6.27
CA SER A 261 -10.03 -7.20 7.21
C SER A 261 -11.10 -7.08 8.31
N ASN A 262 -12.35 -7.00 7.89
CA ASN A 262 -13.52 -7.05 8.76
C ASN A 262 -13.99 -8.51 8.92
N ALA A 263 -14.54 -8.89 10.08
CA ALA A 263 -14.98 -10.28 10.30
C ALA A 263 -16.40 -10.53 9.78
N ASP A 264 -17.17 -9.48 9.68
CA ASP A 264 -18.50 -9.40 9.09
C ASP A 264 -18.41 -8.56 7.81
N ASP A 265 -19.49 -7.89 7.37
CA ASP A 265 -19.49 -7.12 6.15
C ASP A 265 -18.52 -5.93 6.14
N GLY A 266 -18.00 -5.64 4.98
CA GLY A 266 -17.22 -4.43 4.78
C GLY A 266 -18.07 -3.18 5.03
N ILE A 267 -19.12 -3.03 4.26
CA ILE A 267 -20.14 -1.98 4.43
C ILE A 267 -21.54 -2.55 4.25
N GLU A 268 -22.44 -2.22 5.17
CA GLU A 268 -23.84 -2.66 5.10
C GLU A 268 -24.82 -1.49 5.16
N PHE A 269 -25.92 -1.58 4.37
CA PHE A 269 -26.93 -0.56 4.23
C PHE A 269 -28.31 -1.06 4.63
N PHE A 270 -28.81 -0.64 5.78
CA PHE A 270 -30.18 -0.90 6.24
C PHE A 270 -31.15 0.18 5.72
N GLY A 271 -31.62 0.07 4.49
CA GLY A 271 -32.43 1.11 3.86
C GLY A 271 -31.68 2.41 3.60
N GLY A 272 -32.40 3.51 3.43
CA GLY A 272 -31.81 4.82 3.22
C GLY A 272 -31.44 5.12 1.75
N THR A 273 -30.68 6.21 1.58
CA THR A 273 -30.39 6.79 0.24
C THR A 273 -28.98 7.40 0.18
N VAL A 274 -28.07 7.05 1.08
CA VAL A 274 -26.71 7.56 1.12
C VAL A 274 -25.97 7.28 -0.19
N GLN A 275 -25.07 8.18 -0.56
CA GLN A 275 -24.34 8.11 -1.83
C GLN A 275 -22.83 8.10 -1.56
N LEU A 276 -22.11 7.13 -2.14
CA LEU A 276 -20.69 6.90 -1.89
C LEU A 276 -19.87 6.96 -3.18
N LYS A 277 -18.67 7.55 -3.08
CA LYS A 277 -17.63 7.43 -4.12
C LYS A 277 -16.32 6.92 -3.51
N HIS A 278 -15.45 6.35 -4.35
CA HIS A 278 -14.11 5.90 -4.03
C HIS A 278 -14.06 5.03 -2.76
N VAL A 279 -14.63 3.83 -2.87
CA VAL A 279 -14.72 2.84 -1.79
C VAL A 279 -13.74 1.70 -2.04
N VAL A 280 -12.92 1.37 -1.04
CA VAL A 280 -11.97 0.25 -1.08
C VAL A 280 -12.37 -0.77 -0.02
N LEU A 281 -12.64 -2.01 -0.43
CA LEU A 281 -13.05 -3.10 0.45
C LEU A 281 -12.11 -4.28 0.23
N THR A 282 -11.33 -4.61 1.25
CA THR A 282 -10.26 -5.61 1.09
C THR A 282 -10.23 -6.59 2.26
N ALA A 283 -10.15 -7.87 1.95
CA ALA A 283 -10.00 -8.95 2.92
C ALA A 283 -11.10 -8.99 4.01
N ASN A 284 -12.33 -8.61 3.67
CA ASN A 284 -13.48 -8.80 4.56
C ASN A 284 -13.89 -10.28 4.53
N GLN A 285 -14.35 -10.80 5.66
CA GLN A 285 -14.55 -12.25 5.84
C GLN A 285 -15.97 -12.70 5.56
N ASP A 286 -16.94 -11.80 5.58
CA ASP A 286 -18.26 -11.98 5.01
C ASP A 286 -18.39 -11.09 3.79
N ASP A 287 -19.49 -10.44 3.54
CA ASP A 287 -19.71 -9.72 2.30
C ASP A 287 -18.95 -8.38 2.25
N SER A 288 -18.52 -7.98 1.07
CA SER A 288 -17.83 -6.69 0.95
C SER A 288 -18.82 -5.54 0.93
N VAL A 289 -19.93 -5.68 0.23
CA VAL A 289 -21.05 -4.74 0.18
C VAL A 289 -22.33 -5.52 0.40
N ASP A 290 -23.04 -5.25 1.49
CA ASP A 290 -24.39 -5.72 1.67
C ASP A 290 -25.41 -4.57 1.66
N TRP A 291 -26.60 -4.82 1.13
CA TRP A 291 -27.73 -3.92 1.26
C TRP A 291 -29.06 -4.66 1.41
N ASP A 292 -29.86 -4.16 2.32
CA ASP A 292 -31.19 -4.66 2.58
C ASP A 292 -32.21 -3.56 2.90
N ASN A 293 -33.39 -3.95 3.33
CA ASN A 293 -34.39 -3.13 3.99
C ASN A 293 -34.81 -1.87 3.19
N GLY A 294 -34.74 -1.93 1.84
CA GLY A 294 -35.18 -0.84 0.98
C GLY A 294 -34.09 0.21 0.72
N PHE A 295 -32.84 -0.18 0.59
CA PHE A 295 -31.74 0.71 0.22
C PHE A 295 -31.88 1.22 -1.22
N ARG A 296 -31.69 2.54 -1.43
CA ARG A 296 -31.88 3.22 -2.72
C ARG A 296 -30.76 4.26 -2.98
N GLY A 297 -29.59 3.99 -2.43
CA GLY A 297 -28.44 4.86 -2.60
C GLY A 297 -27.73 4.74 -3.94
N LYS A 298 -26.55 5.37 -4.02
CA LYS A 298 -25.72 5.34 -5.24
C LYS A 298 -24.26 5.10 -4.87
N LEU A 299 -23.57 4.23 -5.61
CA LEU A 299 -22.18 3.92 -5.41
C LEU A 299 -21.40 4.11 -6.72
N GLN A 300 -20.25 4.77 -6.66
CA GLN A 300 -19.33 4.87 -7.80
C GLN A 300 -17.87 4.68 -7.36
N TYR A 301 -17.07 3.99 -8.19
CA TYR A 301 -15.68 3.66 -7.94
C TYR A 301 -15.52 2.79 -6.69
N VAL A 302 -16.09 1.58 -6.73
CA VAL A 302 -15.97 0.59 -5.65
C VAL A 302 -14.98 -0.49 -6.05
N TYR A 303 -13.91 -0.64 -5.30
CA TYR A 303 -12.91 -1.69 -5.48
C TYR A 303 -13.04 -2.73 -4.36
N VAL A 304 -13.26 -3.97 -4.74
CA VAL A 304 -13.36 -5.13 -3.85
C VAL A 304 -12.26 -6.13 -4.18
N GLU A 305 -11.53 -6.58 -3.17
CA GLU A 305 -10.66 -7.75 -3.21
C GLU A 305 -10.97 -8.64 -2.01
N GLN A 306 -11.63 -9.78 -2.27
CA GLN A 306 -12.09 -10.71 -1.24
C GLN A 306 -10.92 -11.40 -0.53
N ASP A 307 -11.13 -11.78 0.74
CA ASP A 307 -10.14 -12.51 1.52
C ASP A 307 -9.88 -13.91 0.92
N LYS A 308 -8.63 -14.28 0.82
CA LYS A 308 -8.19 -15.59 0.33
C LYS A 308 -8.15 -16.66 1.41
N SER A 309 -8.36 -16.29 2.67
CA SER A 309 -8.23 -17.18 3.84
C SER A 309 -9.48 -17.20 4.72
N SER A 310 -10.61 -16.71 4.24
CA SER A 310 -11.86 -16.62 5.00
C SER A 310 -12.41 -18.01 5.40
N GLY A 311 -13.05 -18.06 6.57
CA GLY A 311 -13.74 -19.23 7.08
C GLY A 311 -15.19 -19.38 6.57
N ASP A 312 -15.74 -18.32 6.01
CA ASP A 312 -17.11 -18.24 5.52
C ASP A 312 -17.16 -17.82 4.05
N ALA A 313 -18.27 -18.12 3.37
CA ALA A 313 -18.49 -17.72 1.98
C ALA A 313 -18.67 -16.21 1.92
N ASN A 314 -17.67 -15.50 1.42
CA ASN A 314 -17.75 -14.06 1.24
C ASN A 314 -18.17 -13.69 -0.19
N ARG A 315 -19.00 -12.68 -0.31
CA ARG A 315 -19.45 -12.16 -1.60
C ARG A 315 -18.89 -10.78 -1.87
N GLY A 316 -18.78 -10.43 -3.11
CA GLY A 316 -18.42 -9.05 -3.48
C GLY A 316 -19.58 -8.11 -3.22
N ILE A 317 -20.79 -8.57 -3.55
CA ILE A 317 -22.08 -7.96 -3.20
C ILE A 317 -23.04 -9.05 -2.76
N GLU A 318 -23.63 -8.95 -1.57
CA GLU A 318 -24.88 -9.54 -1.22
C GLU A 318 -25.98 -8.47 -1.30
N ALA A 319 -27.18 -8.84 -1.75
CA ALA A 319 -28.16 -7.82 -2.14
C ALA A 319 -29.60 -8.26 -1.88
N ASP A 320 -30.23 -7.64 -0.89
CA ASP A 320 -31.53 -8.03 -0.38
C ASP A 320 -32.56 -6.91 -0.40
N ASN A 321 -33.83 -7.28 -0.35
CA ASN A 321 -34.92 -6.35 -0.07
C ASN A 321 -35.59 -6.63 1.27
N ASP A 322 -36.24 -7.79 1.41
CA ASP A 322 -36.88 -8.23 2.65
C ASP A 322 -37.18 -9.73 2.59
N GLY A 323 -36.41 -10.57 3.29
CA GLY A 323 -36.56 -12.03 3.27
C GLY A 323 -37.94 -12.54 3.68
N SER A 324 -38.69 -11.78 4.46
CA SER A 324 -40.07 -12.14 4.84
C SER A 324 -41.15 -11.64 3.87
N THR A 325 -40.85 -10.62 3.08
CA THR A 325 -41.81 -9.97 2.14
C THR A 325 -41.01 -9.37 1.00
N PRO A 326 -40.56 -10.19 0.03
CA PRO A 326 -39.64 -9.76 -1.05
C PRO A 326 -40.15 -8.64 -1.97
N ASP A 327 -41.47 -8.37 -1.99
CA ASP A 327 -42.12 -7.25 -2.71
C ASP A 327 -42.36 -6.00 -1.84
N LYS A 328 -41.69 -5.93 -0.68
CA LYS A 328 -41.86 -4.82 0.28
C LYS A 328 -41.37 -3.48 -0.26
N GLU A 329 -42.17 -2.43 -0.02
CA GLU A 329 -41.85 -1.07 -0.44
C GLU A 329 -41.40 -0.15 0.75
N PRO A 330 -40.46 0.76 0.54
CA PRO A 330 -39.66 0.94 -0.68
C PRO A 330 -38.75 -0.24 -0.96
N GLN A 331 -38.74 -0.72 -2.21
CA GLN A 331 -37.87 -1.80 -2.64
C GLN A 331 -36.41 -1.34 -2.67
N SER A 332 -35.48 -2.20 -2.24
CA SER A 332 -34.05 -1.99 -2.44
C SER A 332 -33.78 -1.93 -3.95
N ASN A 333 -33.22 -0.83 -4.41
CA ASN A 333 -32.88 -0.62 -5.82
C ASN A 333 -31.80 0.45 -5.97
N PRO A 334 -30.59 0.19 -5.48
CA PRO A 334 -29.48 1.13 -5.62
C PRO A 334 -28.98 1.22 -7.06
N MET A 335 -28.22 2.29 -7.33
CA MET A 335 -27.50 2.45 -8.58
C MET A 335 -26.00 2.33 -8.31
N VAL A 336 -25.36 1.32 -8.92
CA VAL A 336 -23.92 1.02 -8.74
C VAL A 336 -23.20 1.19 -10.07
N ALA A 337 -22.09 1.93 -10.06
CA ALA A 337 -21.30 2.15 -11.27
C ALA A 337 -19.79 2.07 -11.01
N ASN A 338 -19.05 1.64 -12.03
CA ASN A 338 -17.59 1.57 -11.97
C ASN A 338 -17.10 0.78 -10.76
N MET A 339 -17.48 -0.50 -10.70
CA MET A 339 -17.08 -1.42 -9.64
C MET A 339 -16.15 -2.50 -10.16
N THR A 340 -15.13 -2.83 -9.40
CA THR A 340 -14.24 -3.98 -9.63
C THR A 340 -14.37 -4.94 -8.46
N ILE A 341 -14.67 -6.21 -8.74
CA ILE A 341 -14.68 -7.31 -7.77
C ILE A 341 -13.66 -8.33 -8.21
N ILE A 342 -12.68 -8.57 -7.35
CA ILE A 342 -11.69 -9.64 -7.48
C ILE A 342 -12.01 -10.68 -6.41
N GLY A 343 -12.60 -11.78 -6.83
CA GLY A 343 -13.05 -12.86 -5.95
C GLY A 343 -11.93 -13.79 -5.51
N ASN A 344 -12.26 -14.66 -4.57
CA ASN A 344 -11.40 -15.73 -4.09
C ASN A 344 -11.90 -17.11 -4.56
N ASN A 345 -11.30 -18.19 -4.10
CA ASN A 345 -11.72 -19.56 -4.35
C ASN A 345 -11.95 -20.32 -3.04
N PHE A 346 -12.40 -19.63 -2.03
CA PHE A 346 -12.75 -20.23 -0.76
C PHE A 346 -14.12 -20.93 -0.89
N ASP A 347 -14.20 -22.18 -0.41
CA ASP A 347 -15.41 -23.00 -0.33
C ASP A 347 -15.67 -23.22 1.17
N GLY A 348 -16.55 -22.41 1.74
CA GLY A 348 -16.83 -22.33 3.16
C GLY A 348 -17.82 -23.40 3.65
N SER A 349 -18.33 -23.20 4.86
CA SER A 349 -19.31 -24.08 5.48
C SER A 349 -20.74 -23.79 5.03
N GLU A 350 -20.98 -22.58 4.54
CA GLU A 350 -22.33 -22.09 4.22
C GLU A 350 -22.62 -22.11 2.73
N ASP A 351 -21.71 -21.65 1.87
CA ASP A 351 -21.78 -21.72 0.39
C ASP A 351 -20.41 -21.39 -0.23
N ASP A 352 -20.34 -21.29 -1.56
CA ASP A 352 -19.17 -20.84 -2.31
C ASP A 352 -19.08 -19.30 -2.26
N SER A 353 -17.89 -18.72 -2.42
CA SER A 353 -17.73 -17.26 -2.60
C SER A 353 -18.22 -16.83 -3.96
N GLU A 354 -19.14 -15.88 -4.03
CA GLU A 354 -19.64 -15.31 -5.27
C GLU A 354 -19.14 -13.87 -5.49
N GLY A 355 -19.22 -13.41 -6.75
CA GLY A 355 -18.99 -12.02 -7.09
C GLY A 355 -20.16 -11.14 -6.69
N VAL A 356 -21.35 -11.49 -7.16
CA VAL A 356 -22.60 -10.75 -6.91
C VAL A 356 -23.75 -11.73 -6.71
N TYR A 357 -24.41 -11.65 -5.59
CA TYR A 357 -25.59 -12.41 -5.29
C TYR A 357 -26.79 -11.49 -5.04
N LEU A 358 -27.82 -11.54 -5.92
CA LEU A 358 -29.04 -10.74 -5.84
C LEU A 358 -30.20 -11.62 -5.40
N ARG A 359 -30.78 -11.37 -4.22
CA ARG A 359 -31.81 -12.23 -3.62
C ARG A 359 -32.96 -11.45 -2.99
N GLU A 360 -33.89 -12.12 -2.37
CA GLU A 360 -34.99 -11.60 -1.55
C GLU A 360 -35.78 -10.46 -2.20
N GLY A 361 -35.89 -10.51 -3.53
CA GLY A 361 -36.67 -9.52 -4.30
C GLY A 361 -36.01 -8.16 -4.46
N THR A 362 -34.71 -8.04 -4.29
CA THR A 362 -34.00 -6.77 -4.55
C THR A 362 -34.13 -6.30 -5.99
N GLY A 363 -34.05 -5.01 -6.21
CA GLY A 363 -33.71 -4.36 -7.47
C GLY A 363 -32.25 -3.92 -7.46
N ALA A 364 -31.70 -3.67 -8.63
CA ALA A 364 -30.34 -3.13 -8.78
C ALA A 364 -30.13 -2.53 -10.19
N GLN A 365 -29.50 -1.38 -10.28
CA GLN A 365 -29.11 -0.72 -11.52
C GLN A 365 -27.58 -0.67 -11.60
N ILE A 366 -26.96 -1.63 -12.30
CA ILE A 366 -25.50 -1.81 -12.29
C ILE A 366 -24.91 -1.44 -13.65
N TYR A 367 -23.84 -0.63 -13.62
CA TYR A 367 -23.14 -0.16 -14.82
C TYR A 367 -21.62 -0.24 -14.68
N ASN A 368 -20.94 -0.55 -15.77
CA ASN A 368 -19.48 -0.51 -15.83
C ASN A 368 -18.80 -1.36 -14.72
N MET A 369 -19.39 -2.49 -14.36
CA MET A 369 -18.84 -3.40 -13.37
C MET A 369 -17.93 -4.43 -14.03
N VAL A 370 -16.90 -4.85 -13.35
CA VAL A 370 -16.10 -6.02 -13.68
C VAL A 370 -16.04 -6.97 -12.49
N VAL A 371 -16.33 -8.24 -12.74
CA VAL A 371 -16.18 -9.33 -11.76
C VAL A 371 -15.23 -10.36 -12.33
N THR A 372 -14.25 -10.78 -11.54
CA THR A 372 -13.28 -11.81 -11.91
C THR A 372 -12.85 -12.59 -10.66
N GLY A 373 -12.41 -13.81 -10.84
CA GLY A 373 -11.91 -14.63 -9.76
C GLY A 373 -11.16 -15.88 -10.27
N PRO A 374 -10.40 -16.54 -9.38
CA PRO A 374 -9.67 -17.76 -9.70
C PRO A 374 -10.63 -18.94 -9.95
N ALA A 375 -10.07 -20.03 -10.46
CA ALA A 375 -10.82 -21.28 -10.57
C ALA A 375 -11.24 -21.81 -9.18
N GLY A 376 -12.51 -22.16 -9.03
CA GLY A 376 -13.10 -22.61 -7.78
C GLY A 376 -13.69 -21.47 -6.94
N MET A 377 -13.73 -20.25 -7.42
CA MET A 377 -14.72 -19.26 -7.01
C MET A 377 -16.10 -19.82 -7.37
N GLY A 378 -17.14 -19.53 -6.61
CA GLY A 378 -18.51 -19.81 -6.99
C GLY A 378 -18.87 -19.12 -8.31
N GLU A 379 -19.87 -18.32 -8.37
CA GLU A 379 -20.21 -17.62 -9.61
C GLU A 379 -19.84 -16.13 -9.60
N CYS A 380 -19.54 -15.58 -10.78
CA CYS A 380 -19.45 -14.11 -10.94
C CYS A 380 -20.78 -13.41 -10.63
N LEU A 381 -21.89 -14.02 -11.04
CA LEU A 381 -23.26 -13.50 -10.85
C LEU A 381 -24.22 -14.63 -10.55
N GLU A 382 -24.86 -14.51 -9.41
CA GLU A 382 -26.03 -15.30 -9.04
C GLU A 382 -27.25 -14.41 -8.83
N VAL A 383 -28.41 -14.89 -9.19
CA VAL A 383 -29.71 -14.31 -8.84
C VAL A 383 -30.59 -15.40 -8.28
N GLU A 384 -31.08 -15.19 -7.09
CA GLU A 384 -31.93 -16.13 -6.36
C GLU A 384 -33.07 -16.70 -7.23
N ASN A 385 -33.32 -18.00 -7.11
CA ASN A 385 -34.38 -18.67 -7.85
C ASN A 385 -35.75 -18.55 -7.17
N SER A 386 -36.10 -17.35 -6.67
CA SER A 386 -37.43 -17.00 -6.19
C SER A 386 -38.29 -16.40 -7.30
N THR A 387 -39.61 -16.38 -7.09
CA THR A 387 -40.56 -15.79 -8.07
C THR A 387 -40.28 -14.30 -8.27
N GLU A 388 -40.04 -13.58 -7.21
CA GLU A 388 -39.81 -12.14 -7.13
C GLU A 388 -38.49 -11.74 -7.77
N SER A 389 -37.38 -12.39 -7.38
CA SER A 389 -36.04 -12.11 -7.91
C SER A 389 -35.96 -12.41 -9.41
N GLN A 390 -36.56 -13.51 -9.87
CA GLN A 390 -36.66 -13.85 -11.30
C GLN A 390 -37.56 -12.90 -12.08
N ALA A 391 -38.66 -12.35 -11.48
CA ALA A 391 -39.51 -11.37 -12.11
C ALA A 391 -38.76 -10.04 -12.31
N ASN A 392 -37.94 -9.61 -11.34
CA ASN A 392 -37.14 -8.39 -11.39
C ASN A 392 -36.12 -8.38 -12.53
N LEU A 393 -35.61 -9.56 -12.93
CA LEU A 393 -34.82 -9.70 -14.17
C LEU A 393 -35.65 -9.44 -15.43
N GLY A 394 -36.90 -9.92 -15.43
CA GLY A 394 -37.78 -9.86 -16.59
C GLY A 394 -38.40 -8.49 -16.85
N ASP A 395 -38.70 -7.73 -15.82
CA ASP A 395 -39.36 -6.43 -15.90
C ASP A 395 -38.42 -5.21 -15.89
N GLY A 396 -37.10 -5.45 -15.66
CA GLY A 396 -36.08 -4.42 -15.69
C GLY A 396 -35.84 -3.73 -14.34
N THR A 397 -36.36 -4.28 -13.24
CA THR A 397 -36.05 -3.84 -11.88
C THR A 397 -34.59 -4.15 -11.54
N ILE A 398 -34.06 -5.27 -12.05
CA ILE A 398 -32.64 -5.54 -12.11
C ILE A 398 -32.13 -5.26 -13.52
N THR A 399 -31.10 -4.41 -13.63
CA THR A 399 -30.38 -4.19 -14.89
C THR A 399 -28.86 -4.21 -14.65
N ILE A 400 -28.12 -4.85 -15.56
CA ILE A 400 -26.67 -4.83 -15.57
C ILE A 400 -26.22 -4.46 -16.99
N SER A 401 -25.50 -3.36 -17.14
CA SER A 401 -25.12 -2.86 -18.47
C SER A 401 -23.64 -2.49 -18.53
N THR A 402 -23.04 -2.65 -19.72
CA THR A 402 -21.63 -2.32 -20.00
C THR A 402 -20.65 -2.94 -19.00
N SER A 403 -20.93 -4.15 -18.56
CA SER A 403 -20.18 -4.87 -17.52
C SER A 403 -19.45 -6.09 -18.08
N VAL A 404 -18.44 -6.56 -17.37
CA VAL A 404 -17.58 -7.67 -17.77
C VAL A 404 -17.56 -8.74 -16.68
N MET A 405 -17.94 -9.98 -17.05
CA MET A 405 -17.76 -11.18 -16.23
C MET A 405 -16.58 -11.98 -16.76
N GLY A 406 -15.63 -12.29 -15.90
CA GLY A 406 -14.40 -12.97 -16.26
C GLY A 406 -13.94 -13.95 -15.21
N CYS A 407 -14.87 -14.72 -14.62
CA CYS A 407 -14.57 -15.80 -13.68
C CYS A 407 -14.01 -17.01 -14.44
N THR A 408 -13.04 -17.68 -13.83
CA THR A 408 -12.29 -18.78 -14.46
C THR A 408 -13.16 -20.04 -14.54
N ASN A 409 -12.91 -20.94 -15.49
CA ASN A 409 -13.62 -22.21 -15.72
C ASN A 409 -15.11 -22.11 -16.09
N ASP A 410 -15.53 -21.03 -16.74
CA ASP A 410 -16.92 -20.77 -17.12
C ASP A 410 -17.90 -20.58 -15.93
N GLU A 411 -17.40 -20.29 -14.74
CA GLU A 411 -18.16 -19.99 -13.52
C GLU A 411 -18.65 -18.54 -13.52
N ASN A 412 -19.24 -18.08 -14.64
CA ASN A 412 -19.72 -16.69 -14.73
C ASN A 412 -21.14 -16.51 -14.23
N PHE A 413 -21.98 -17.55 -14.31
CA PHE A 413 -23.41 -17.46 -14.00
C PHE A 413 -23.96 -18.70 -13.36
N LYS A 414 -24.72 -18.57 -12.27
CA LYS A 414 -25.49 -19.67 -11.70
C LYS A 414 -26.83 -19.82 -12.45
N ASN A 415 -26.94 -20.86 -13.25
CA ASN A 415 -28.14 -21.13 -14.05
C ASN A 415 -28.97 -22.32 -13.53
N ALA A 416 -28.60 -22.96 -12.44
CA ALA A 416 -29.28 -24.14 -11.94
C ALA A 416 -30.73 -23.83 -11.50
N ALA A 417 -31.70 -24.48 -12.16
CA ALA A 417 -33.13 -24.39 -11.86
C ALA A 417 -33.76 -22.98 -11.90
N THR A 418 -33.16 -22.00 -12.57
CA THR A 418 -33.68 -20.63 -12.69
C THR A 418 -34.76 -20.52 -13.77
N ALA A 419 -35.68 -19.57 -13.60
CA ALA A 419 -36.70 -19.25 -14.61
C ALA A 419 -36.12 -18.44 -15.78
N VAL A 420 -35.08 -17.67 -15.54
CA VAL A 420 -34.37 -16.87 -16.54
C VAL A 420 -33.00 -17.50 -16.79
N ASP A 421 -32.65 -17.70 -18.06
CA ASP A 421 -31.29 -18.06 -18.46
C ASP A 421 -30.41 -16.81 -18.28
N LEU A 422 -29.61 -16.81 -17.20
CA LEU A 422 -28.88 -15.65 -16.71
C LEU A 422 -27.77 -15.22 -17.67
N GLU A 423 -27.06 -16.17 -18.29
CA GLU A 423 -26.06 -15.85 -19.32
C GLU A 423 -26.70 -15.20 -20.55
N ASN A 424 -27.80 -15.77 -21.06
CA ASN A 424 -28.52 -15.21 -22.19
C ASN A 424 -29.12 -13.84 -21.84
N TRP A 425 -29.64 -13.66 -20.63
CA TRP A 425 -30.13 -12.37 -20.15
C TRP A 425 -29.01 -11.34 -20.10
N PHE A 426 -27.87 -11.66 -19.53
CA PHE A 426 -26.73 -10.77 -19.41
C PHE A 426 -26.17 -10.36 -20.78
N LEU A 427 -25.97 -11.33 -21.70
CA LEU A 427 -25.31 -11.07 -22.99
C LEU A 427 -26.25 -10.53 -24.08
N ASN A 428 -27.55 -10.91 -24.07
CA ASN A 428 -28.45 -10.66 -25.20
C ASN A 428 -29.68 -9.81 -24.87
N VAL A 429 -30.08 -9.71 -23.58
CA VAL A 429 -31.19 -8.85 -23.15
C VAL A 429 -30.64 -7.54 -22.60
N GLN A 430 -29.58 -7.57 -21.83
CA GLN A 430 -28.89 -6.40 -21.34
C GLN A 430 -27.94 -5.81 -22.40
N THR A 431 -27.41 -4.61 -22.20
CA THR A 431 -26.66 -3.91 -23.25
C THR A 431 -25.18 -3.74 -22.90
N GLY A 432 -24.31 -4.01 -23.89
CA GLY A 432 -22.88 -3.72 -23.80
C GLY A 432 -22.06 -4.68 -22.91
N ASN A 433 -22.68 -5.71 -22.39
CA ASN A 433 -22.05 -6.68 -21.51
C ASN A 433 -21.15 -7.67 -22.27
N ARG A 434 -20.15 -8.21 -21.60
CA ARG A 434 -19.18 -9.14 -22.19
C ARG A 434 -18.80 -10.23 -21.18
N VAL A 435 -18.55 -11.44 -21.68
CA VAL A 435 -17.84 -12.50 -20.94
C VAL A 435 -16.44 -12.61 -21.54
N THR A 436 -15.44 -12.16 -20.79
CA THR A 436 -14.05 -12.17 -21.24
C THR A 436 -13.11 -11.91 -20.06
N ALA A 437 -11.87 -12.40 -20.13
CA ALA A 437 -10.86 -12.05 -19.12
C ALA A 437 -10.64 -10.53 -19.07
N PRO A 438 -10.69 -9.89 -17.89
CA PRO A 438 -10.59 -8.44 -17.75
C PRO A 438 -9.18 -7.90 -17.95
N MET A 439 -8.15 -8.74 -17.88
CA MET A 439 -6.74 -8.38 -17.99
C MET A 439 -6.36 -7.27 -17.01
N LEU A 440 -6.30 -7.65 -15.73
CA LEU A 440 -5.87 -6.80 -14.62
C LEU A 440 -4.42 -7.10 -14.24
N ASN A 441 -3.70 -6.08 -13.80
CA ASN A 441 -2.45 -6.21 -13.07
C ASN A 441 -2.70 -6.81 -11.68
N ALA A 442 -1.63 -7.18 -10.96
CA ALA A 442 -1.74 -7.76 -9.61
C ALA A 442 -2.39 -6.83 -8.59
N ASP A 443 -2.32 -5.53 -8.79
CA ASP A 443 -2.96 -4.49 -7.96
C ASP A 443 -4.42 -4.20 -8.36
N GLY A 444 -4.98 -4.96 -9.30
CA GLY A 444 -6.35 -4.77 -9.80
C GLY A 444 -6.53 -3.64 -10.80
N THR A 445 -5.46 -2.94 -11.21
CA THR A 445 -5.54 -1.92 -12.28
C THR A 445 -5.63 -2.57 -13.66
N PRO A 446 -6.32 -1.97 -14.65
CA PRO A 446 -6.38 -2.52 -16.01
C PRO A 446 -5.03 -2.48 -16.73
N MET A 447 -4.63 -3.60 -17.36
CA MET A 447 -3.48 -3.64 -18.28
C MET A 447 -3.73 -2.77 -19.52
N SER A 448 -2.67 -2.37 -20.22
CA SER A 448 -2.75 -1.51 -21.42
C SER A 448 -3.57 -2.09 -22.58
N ASN A 449 -3.75 -3.41 -22.62
CA ASN A 449 -4.57 -4.14 -23.60
C ASN A 449 -5.90 -4.65 -23.01
N SER A 450 -6.27 -4.20 -21.82
CA SER A 450 -7.50 -4.64 -21.15
C SER A 450 -8.74 -4.24 -21.94
N PRO A 451 -9.76 -5.12 -22.02
CA PRO A 451 -11.05 -4.79 -22.61
C PRO A 451 -11.83 -3.75 -21.79
N LEU A 452 -11.39 -3.42 -20.58
CA LEU A 452 -12.03 -2.46 -19.69
C LEU A 452 -11.79 -1.00 -20.10
N LEU A 453 -10.78 -0.74 -20.94
CA LEU A 453 -10.38 0.61 -21.35
C LEU A 453 -11.39 1.31 -22.27
N THR A 454 -12.36 0.58 -22.80
CA THR A 454 -13.34 1.11 -23.78
C THR A 454 -14.72 0.48 -23.61
N GLY A 455 -15.74 1.19 -24.08
CA GLY A 455 -17.10 0.68 -24.12
C GLY A 455 -17.92 0.94 -22.87
N ALA A 456 -17.43 1.75 -21.94
CA ALA A 456 -18.16 2.14 -20.75
C ALA A 456 -19.34 3.04 -21.08
N THR A 457 -20.40 2.99 -20.26
CA THR A 457 -21.46 3.98 -20.23
C THR A 457 -20.96 5.22 -19.51
N ASN A 458 -21.13 6.40 -20.12
CA ASN A 458 -20.88 7.67 -19.45
C ASN A 458 -21.95 7.93 -18.39
N MET A 459 -21.63 7.67 -17.14
CA MET A 459 -22.57 7.70 -16.03
C MET A 459 -23.13 9.09 -15.74
N ALA A 460 -22.40 10.17 -16.01
CA ALA A 460 -22.89 11.54 -15.86
C ALA A 460 -24.10 11.86 -16.77
N THR A 461 -24.36 11.04 -17.79
CA THR A 461 -25.58 11.17 -18.65
C THR A 461 -26.78 10.42 -18.08
N ILE A 462 -26.60 9.55 -17.11
CA ILE A 462 -27.66 8.75 -16.47
C ILE A 462 -28.18 9.50 -15.24
N ASP A 463 -27.27 9.94 -14.36
CA ASP A 463 -27.64 10.73 -13.18
C ASP A 463 -26.51 11.69 -12.79
N GLY A 464 -26.88 12.87 -12.30
CA GLY A 464 -25.92 13.95 -11.96
C GLY A 464 -25.00 13.68 -10.76
N PHE A 465 -25.23 12.61 -10.01
CA PHE A 465 -24.31 12.16 -8.96
C PHE A 465 -23.01 11.60 -9.54
N PHE A 466 -23.10 10.86 -10.64
CA PHE A 466 -21.98 10.16 -11.22
C PHE A 466 -21.04 11.07 -12.02
N ASP A 467 -19.75 10.79 -11.94
CA ASP A 467 -18.74 11.44 -12.77
C ASP A 467 -18.79 10.93 -14.22
N THR A 468 -18.21 11.72 -15.12
CA THR A 468 -17.99 11.31 -16.50
C THR A 468 -16.96 10.19 -16.56
N THR A 469 -17.35 9.03 -17.08
CA THR A 469 -16.48 7.85 -17.19
C THR A 469 -16.37 7.35 -18.62
N ASP A 470 -15.17 6.87 -18.97
CA ASP A 470 -14.83 6.29 -20.27
C ASP A 470 -14.23 4.87 -20.16
N PHE A 471 -14.22 4.31 -18.94
CA PHE A 471 -13.67 2.99 -18.62
C PHE A 471 -14.61 2.16 -17.75
N ILE A 472 -14.44 0.84 -17.77
CA ILE A 472 -15.19 -0.13 -16.94
C ILE A 472 -14.33 -0.51 -15.73
N GLY A 473 -14.99 -0.74 -14.58
CA GLY A 473 -14.32 -1.05 -13.32
C GLY A 473 -14.05 0.18 -12.46
N ALA A 474 -13.50 -0.04 -11.26
CA ALA A 474 -13.30 0.99 -10.23
C ALA A 474 -12.13 1.92 -10.52
N VAL A 475 -11.07 1.42 -11.14
CA VAL A 475 -9.79 2.12 -11.30
C VAL A 475 -9.48 2.33 -12.77
N LYS A 476 -9.09 3.55 -13.13
CA LYS A 476 -8.65 3.88 -14.48
C LYS A 476 -7.18 3.53 -14.67
N ALA A 477 -6.83 2.96 -15.81
CA ALA A 477 -5.43 2.69 -16.15
C ALA A 477 -4.58 3.97 -16.06
N GLY A 478 -3.48 3.90 -15.31
CA GLY A 478 -2.57 5.03 -15.12
C GLY A 478 -3.08 6.15 -14.19
N ALA A 479 -4.20 5.95 -13.49
CA ALA A 479 -4.76 6.91 -12.54
C ALA A 479 -5.39 6.17 -11.35
N ASP A 480 -4.54 5.57 -10.52
CA ASP A 480 -4.98 4.83 -9.34
C ASP A 480 -5.29 5.78 -8.18
N TRP A 481 -6.57 6.03 -7.94
CA TRP A 481 -7.06 6.91 -6.87
C TRP A 481 -6.91 6.32 -5.47
N ARG A 482 -6.62 5.01 -5.32
CA ARG A 482 -6.38 4.32 -4.03
C ARG A 482 -5.00 4.65 -3.49
N SER A 483 -4.07 5.02 -4.39
CA SER A 483 -2.66 5.22 -4.07
C SER A 483 -2.42 6.32 -3.05
N GLY A 484 -1.58 6.03 -2.05
CA GLY A 484 -1.07 6.99 -1.07
C GLY A 484 -1.96 7.23 0.15
N TRP A 485 -3.23 6.77 0.15
CA TRP A 485 -4.12 6.91 1.30
C TRP A 485 -4.71 5.58 1.80
N ALA A 486 -5.00 4.64 0.92
CA ALA A 486 -5.60 3.37 1.29
C ALA A 486 -4.54 2.37 1.76
N PHE A 487 -4.85 1.59 2.80
CA PHE A 487 -4.01 0.51 3.31
C PHE A 487 -3.83 -0.58 2.23
N GLY A 488 -2.60 -1.03 2.04
CA GLY A 488 -2.24 -1.94 0.93
C GLY A 488 -1.95 -1.24 -0.40
N PHE A 489 -2.22 0.07 -0.53
CA PHE A 489 -1.99 0.89 -1.73
C PHE A 489 -1.04 2.07 -1.44
N GLY A 490 -0.10 1.88 -0.53
CA GLY A 490 0.90 2.88 -0.16
C GLY A 490 0.43 3.94 0.85
N GLY A 491 -0.71 3.71 1.53
CA GLY A 491 -1.24 4.55 2.58
C GLY A 491 -1.99 3.75 3.65
N GLY A 492 -2.77 4.42 4.50
CA GLY A 492 -3.60 3.77 5.53
C GLY A 492 -2.84 3.18 6.71
N ASP A 493 -1.53 3.36 6.76
CA ASP A 493 -0.70 2.97 7.89
C ASP A 493 -0.87 3.93 9.07
N ILE A 494 -0.63 3.42 10.29
CA ILE A 494 -0.66 4.24 11.49
C ILE A 494 0.50 5.24 11.46
N LYS A 495 0.15 6.52 11.30
CA LYS A 495 1.09 7.64 11.31
C LYS A 495 0.68 8.59 12.42
N VAL A 496 1.29 8.51 13.59
CA VAL A 496 1.05 9.50 14.63
C VAL A 496 1.74 10.80 14.25
N VAL A 497 0.98 11.90 14.10
CA VAL A 497 1.54 13.22 13.88
C VAL A 497 2.31 13.61 15.14
N GLN A 498 3.63 13.71 15.02
CA GLN A 498 4.43 14.20 16.13
C GLN A 498 4.18 15.71 16.35
N SER A 499 3.80 16.07 17.55
CA SER A 499 4.14 17.40 18.04
C SER A 499 5.68 17.45 18.17
N ALA A 500 6.31 18.24 17.31
CA ALA A 500 7.74 18.28 17.12
C ALA A 500 8.50 18.54 18.42
N SER A 501 9.16 17.52 18.97
CA SER A 501 10.46 17.64 19.64
C SER A 501 10.91 16.29 20.18
N GLY A 502 11.77 15.61 19.45
CA GLY A 502 12.54 14.49 20.00
C GLY A 502 12.75 13.34 19.04
N CYS A 503 13.75 12.55 19.36
CA CYS A 503 14.10 11.35 18.60
C CYS A 503 13.09 10.23 18.86
N PRO A 504 12.70 9.44 17.82
CA PRO A 504 11.85 8.27 17.96
C PRO A 504 12.44 7.26 18.97
N SER A 505 11.58 6.48 19.62
CA SER A 505 12.04 5.39 20.49
C SER A 505 12.89 4.38 19.70
N GLY A 506 13.92 3.85 20.31
CA GLY A 506 14.94 3.06 19.62
C GLY A 506 16.07 3.88 19.01
N THR A 507 15.99 5.22 19.05
CA THR A 507 17.09 6.13 18.70
C THR A 507 17.53 6.96 19.90
N ILE A 508 18.72 7.54 19.83
CA ILE A 508 19.30 8.36 20.91
C ILE A 508 19.50 9.77 20.38
N SER A 509 18.98 10.78 21.09
CA SER A 509 19.28 12.17 20.74
C SER A 509 20.73 12.48 20.97
N ILE A 510 21.40 13.01 19.94
CA ILE A 510 22.81 13.46 19.97
C ILE A 510 22.91 14.94 19.62
N ALA A 511 24.11 15.48 19.57
CA ALA A 511 24.34 16.85 19.15
C ALA A 511 23.88 17.04 17.70
N GLU A 512 23.27 18.18 17.41
CA GLU A 512 22.76 18.57 16.10
C GLU A 512 23.90 18.53 15.06
N ALA A 513 23.75 17.65 14.04
CA ALA A 513 24.82 17.39 13.08
C ALA A 513 25.07 18.57 12.15
N ASP A 514 24.03 19.31 11.77
CA ASP A 514 24.06 20.53 10.96
C ASP A 514 24.05 21.82 11.81
N GLY A 515 24.06 21.68 13.15
CA GLY A 515 23.99 22.78 14.10
C GLY A 515 22.58 23.39 14.27
N ALA A 516 21.53 22.78 13.74
CA ALA A 516 20.17 23.32 13.79
C ALA A 516 19.07 22.25 13.93
N THR A 517 19.21 21.11 13.23
CA THR A 517 18.17 20.05 13.15
C THR A 517 18.40 18.99 14.21
N THR A 518 17.34 18.60 14.92
CA THR A 518 17.39 17.47 15.88
C THR A 518 18.01 16.24 15.21
N THR A 519 19.08 15.74 15.81
CA THR A 519 19.81 14.57 15.28
C THR A 519 19.62 13.37 16.19
N CYS A 520 19.22 12.25 15.60
CA CYS A 520 18.90 11.00 16.27
C CYS A 520 19.86 9.91 15.83
N GLN A 521 20.55 9.28 16.75
CA GLN A 521 21.47 8.19 16.45
C GLN A 521 20.70 6.86 16.38
N VAL A 522 20.96 6.10 15.33
CA VAL A 522 20.49 4.72 15.12
C VAL A 522 21.72 3.80 15.19
N SER A 523 21.69 2.76 16.02
CA SER A 523 22.86 1.90 16.21
C SER A 523 22.50 0.46 16.58
N GLY A 524 23.40 -0.47 16.27
CA GLY A 524 23.33 -1.87 16.65
C GLY A 524 22.21 -2.64 15.95
N ARG A 525 21.57 -3.60 16.63
CA ARG A 525 20.55 -4.46 16.05
C ARG A 525 19.14 -4.04 16.50
N ILE A 526 18.28 -3.74 15.55
CA ILE A 526 16.89 -3.35 15.75
C ILE A 526 16.05 -4.62 15.58
N THR A 527 15.33 -5.03 16.63
CA THR A 527 14.52 -6.27 16.66
C THR A 527 13.03 -5.98 16.86
N SER A 528 12.63 -4.74 16.75
CA SER A 528 11.21 -4.29 16.76
C SER A 528 11.02 -3.20 15.72
N ASN A 529 9.81 -3.09 15.19
CA ASN A 529 9.51 -2.10 14.17
C ASN A 529 9.89 -0.69 14.63
N ILE A 530 10.51 0.06 13.72
CA ILE A 530 10.93 1.45 13.98
C ILE A 530 10.55 2.33 12.79
N ARG A 531 10.16 3.57 13.09
CA ARG A 531 9.88 4.58 12.08
C ARG A 531 10.78 5.80 12.28
N LEU A 532 11.44 6.21 11.22
CA LEU A 532 12.24 7.42 11.14
C LEU A 532 11.42 8.54 10.51
N THR A 533 11.07 9.54 11.32
CA THR A 533 10.11 10.59 10.95
C THR A 533 10.77 11.80 10.29
N ALA A 534 10.06 12.46 9.38
CA ALA A 534 10.52 13.70 8.75
C ALA A 534 10.78 14.81 9.80
N GLY A 535 11.66 15.75 9.46
CA GLY A 535 12.05 16.87 10.36
C GLY A 535 13.19 16.59 11.31
N ASN A 536 13.69 15.34 11.36
CA ASN A 536 14.90 14.95 12.07
C ASN A 536 15.99 14.50 11.09
N LEU A 537 17.24 14.58 11.53
CA LEU A 537 18.38 13.90 10.91
C LEU A 537 18.68 12.61 11.65
N TYR A 538 19.10 11.57 10.93
CA TYR A 538 19.39 10.27 11.53
C TYR A 538 20.83 9.86 11.26
N ALA A 539 21.64 9.76 12.33
CA ALA A 539 23.03 9.32 12.28
C ALA A 539 23.08 7.79 12.45
N LEU A 540 23.55 7.07 11.44
CA LEU A 540 23.97 5.68 11.60
C LEU A 540 25.25 5.64 12.43
N SER A 541 25.39 4.68 13.34
CA SER A 541 26.57 4.53 14.19
C SER A 541 27.01 3.08 14.24
N GLY A 542 28.07 2.77 13.54
CA GLY A 542 28.53 1.43 13.24
C GLY A 542 27.56 0.67 12.35
N ALA A 543 27.71 -0.63 12.27
CA ALA A 543 26.80 -1.51 11.55
C ALA A 543 25.42 -1.52 12.20
N VAL A 544 24.39 -1.07 11.48
CA VAL A 544 22.99 -1.08 11.91
C VAL A 544 22.25 -2.22 11.21
N PHE A 545 21.78 -3.20 11.99
CA PHE A 545 21.02 -4.35 11.47
C PHE A 545 19.55 -4.20 11.81
N VAL A 546 18.67 -4.32 10.81
CA VAL A 546 17.23 -4.43 10.99
C VAL A 546 16.86 -5.91 11.01
N GLY A 547 16.39 -6.40 12.16
CA GLY A 547 16.03 -7.80 12.39
C GLY A 547 17.20 -8.75 12.63
N ASN A 548 16.85 -10.00 12.94
CA ASN A 548 17.76 -11.15 13.02
C ASN A 548 17.43 -12.12 11.89
N ASP A 549 18.42 -12.71 11.31
CA ASP A 549 18.35 -13.66 10.19
C ASP A 549 17.18 -14.66 10.31
N ASN A 550 16.03 -14.36 9.68
CA ASN A 550 14.80 -15.17 9.74
C ASN A 550 14.27 -15.49 11.16
N ALA A 551 14.78 -14.85 12.21
CA ALA A 551 14.33 -15.10 13.57
C ALA A 551 13.25 -14.13 14.05
N ASP A 552 13.13 -12.99 13.41
CA ASP A 552 12.08 -12.01 13.60
C ASP A 552 11.72 -11.35 12.26
N SER A 553 10.61 -10.61 12.23
CA SER A 553 10.11 -9.87 11.04
C SER A 553 10.03 -8.38 11.39
N THR A 554 11.20 -7.75 11.50
CA THR A 554 11.29 -6.32 11.84
C THR A 554 11.15 -5.44 10.60
N THR A 555 10.37 -4.37 10.68
CA THR A 555 10.24 -3.37 9.62
C THR A 555 10.87 -2.03 10.04
N LEU A 556 11.78 -1.53 9.20
CA LEU A 556 12.26 -0.15 9.26
C LEU A 556 11.42 0.71 8.31
N THR A 557 10.63 1.63 8.84
CA THR A 557 9.89 2.61 8.03
C THR A 557 10.62 3.95 8.02
N ILE A 558 10.77 4.55 6.84
CA ILE A 558 11.44 5.85 6.67
C ILE A 558 10.49 6.79 5.92
N ASP A 559 10.18 7.92 6.54
CA ASP A 559 9.26 8.91 5.95
C ASP A 559 9.88 9.65 4.76
N ALA A 560 9.04 10.11 3.85
CA ALA A 560 9.47 10.95 2.74
C ALA A 560 10.24 12.20 3.22
N GLY A 561 11.36 12.53 2.56
CA GLY A 561 12.21 13.67 2.90
C GLY A 561 13.16 13.46 4.08
N VAL A 562 13.19 12.27 4.69
CA VAL A 562 14.14 11.95 5.75
C VAL A 562 15.56 11.85 5.20
N THR A 563 16.52 12.38 5.96
CA THR A 563 17.96 12.23 5.70
C THR A 563 18.60 11.36 6.78
N LEU A 564 19.23 10.25 6.33
CA LEU A 564 20.11 9.41 7.14
C LEU A 564 21.55 9.64 6.69
N PHE A 565 22.50 9.56 7.63
CA PHE A 565 23.91 9.75 7.29
C PHE A 565 24.84 8.86 8.12
N GLY A 566 25.93 8.43 7.50
CA GLY A 566 27.08 7.84 8.17
C GLY A 566 28.15 8.89 8.44
N ALA A 567 28.84 8.78 9.55
CA ALA A 567 29.96 9.66 9.92
C ALA A 567 31.33 9.04 9.61
N SER A 568 31.37 7.74 9.31
CA SER A 568 32.58 6.95 8.99
C SER A 568 32.23 5.79 8.05
N GLY A 569 33.24 5.20 7.44
CA GLY A 569 33.08 4.02 6.57
C GLY A 569 32.44 2.81 7.22
N ASN A 570 32.61 2.66 8.55
CA ASN A 570 31.97 1.54 9.28
C ASN A 570 30.49 1.77 9.61
N ASP A 571 29.90 2.90 9.20
CA ASP A 571 28.50 3.22 9.39
C ASP A 571 27.72 2.78 8.14
N TYR A 572 26.90 1.73 8.25
CA TYR A 572 26.11 1.17 7.17
C TYR A 572 24.81 0.56 7.69
N LEU A 573 23.84 0.35 6.79
CA LEU A 573 22.52 -0.20 7.11
C LEU A 573 22.36 -1.59 6.48
N VAL A 574 21.94 -2.58 7.25
CA VAL A 574 21.64 -3.95 6.80
C VAL A 574 20.19 -4.31 7.11
N ILE A 575 19.44 -4.73 6.11
CA ILE A 575 18.13 -5.35 6.28
C ILE A 575 18.32 -6.86 6.23
N SER A 576 18.17 -7.52 7.38
CA SER A 576 18.39 -8.97 7.53
C SER A 576 17.27 -9.77 6.85
N ARG A 577 17.56 -11.04 6.45
CA ARG A 577 16.51 -11.93 5.88
C ARG A 577 15.28 -12.01 6.79
N GLY A 578 14.10 -11.98 6.17
CA GLY A 578 12.82 -12.03 6.89
C GLY A 578 12.36 -10.69 7.48
N SER A 579 13.21 -9.64 7.42
CA SER A 579 12.87 -8.28 7.82
C SER A 579 12.70 -7.37 6.60
N GLN A 580 12.19 -6.17 6.79
CA GLN A 580 11.80 -5.28 5.69
C GLN A 580 12.26 -3.84 5.90
N ILE A 581 12.50 -3.14 4.80
CA ILE A 581 12.59 -1.68 4.75
C ILE A 581 11.38 -1.13 3.99
N ASN A 582 10.73 -0.12 4.55
CA ASN A 582 9.69 0.65 3.86
C ASN A 582 10.16 2.11 3.76
N ALA A 583 10.87 2.41 2.67
CA ALA A 583 11.46 3.72 2.38
C ALA A 583 10.78 4.30 1.14
N VAL A 584 9.64 4.96 1.34
CA VAL A 584 8.81 5.52 0.27
C VAL A 584 8.89 7.04 0.31
N GLY A 585 9.76 7.59 -0.54
CA GLY A 585 9.88 9.03 -0.78
C GLY A 585 8.93 9.51 -1.88
N THR A 586 9.14 10.74 -2.32
CA THR A 586 8.49 11.34 -3.50
C THR A 586 9.50 12.16 -4.29
N ALA A 587 9.20 12.52 -5.54
CA ALA A 587 10.08 13.37 -6.34
C ALA A 587 10.38 14.72 -5.66
N SER A 588 9.45 15.30 -4.89
CA SER A 588 9.64 16.55 -4.14
C SER A 588 10.26 16.35 -2.75
N MET A 589 10.19 15.14 -2.20
CA MET A 589 10.71 14.78 -0.88
C MET A 589 11.38 13.38 -0.95
N PRO A 590 12.50 13.23 -1.68
CA PRO A 590 13.21 11.97 -1.72
C PRO A 590 13.84 11.66 -0.35
N ILE A 591 13.94 10.37 -0.04
CA ILE A 591 14.70 9.91 1.11
C ILE A 591 16.17 9.91 0.72
N THR A 592 17.04 10.42 1.59
CA THR A 592 18.47 10.56 1.28
C THR A 592 19.33 9.85 2.33
N PHE A 593 20.15 8.92 1.87
CA PHE A 593 21.25 8.35 2.61
C PHE A 593 22.55 9.04 2.14
N THR A 594 23.37 9.55 3.04
CA THR A 594 24.55 10.34 2.67
C THR A 594 25.63 10.32 3.75
N SER A 595 26.67 11.17 3.61
CA SER A 595 27.73 11.33 4.60
C SER A 595 27.45 12.48 5.58
N LEU A 596 28.10 12.46 6.73
CA LEU A 596 28.12 13.58 7.69
C LEU A 596 28.63 14.86 7.03
N GLN A 597 29.61 14.76 6.12
CA GLN A 597 30.19 15.91 5.42
C GLN A 597 29.13 16.60 4.57
N ALA A 598 28.30 15.83 3.86
CA ALA A 598 27.19 16.39 3.09
C ALA A 598 26.15 17.12 3.98
N VAL A 599 25.79 16.53 5.12
CA VAL A 599 24.88 17.14 6.10
C VAL A 599 25.44 18.47 6.64
N GLN A 600 26.74 18.54 6.84
CA GLN A 600 27.44 19.75 7.32
C GLN A 600 27.76 20.78 6.23
N GLY A 601 27.37 20.52 4.98
CA GLY A 601 27.69 21.38 3.84
C GLY A 601 29.19 21.48 3.53
N MET A 602 29.97 20.47 3.92
CA MET A 602 31.39 20.33 3.61
C MET A 602 31.60 19.66 2.25
N ALA A 603 32.84 19.64 1.77
CA ALA A 603 33.19 18.94 0.54
C ALA A 603 32.92 17.44 0.68
N THR A 604 32.23 16.88 -0.29
CA THR A 604 31.89 15.46 -0.36
C THR A 604 32.84 14.70 -1.28
N ALA A 605 33.00 13.41 -1.02
CA ALA A 605 33.74 12.47 -1.83
C ALA A 605 33.05 11.10 -1.74
N ALA A 606 33.41 10.19 -2.62
CA ALA A 606 33.03 8.78 -2.51
C ALA A 606 33.72 8.13 -1.28
N GLY A 607 33.21 7.04 -0.77
CA GLY A 607 33.80 6.28 0.34
C GLY A 607 33.72 6.94 1.73
N GLN A 608 32.84 7.94 1.94
CA GLN A 608 32.74 8.63 3.24
C GLN A 608 31.95 7.87 4.30
N TRP A 609 31.13 6.93 3.88
CA TRP A 609 30.37 5.99 4.73
C TRP A 609 30.14 4.68 3.97
N GLY A 610 29.58 3.66 4.60
CA GLY A 610 29.39 2.37 3.96
C GLY A 610 28.38 2.38 2.84
N GLY A 611 27.16 2.01 3.11
CA GLY A 611 26.08 1.87 2.12
C GLY A 611 24.86 1.20 2.73
N VAL A 612 23.97 0.69 1.84
CA VAL A 612 22.72 0.02 2.22
C VAL A 612 22.74 -1.42 1.69
N VAL A 613 22.54 -2.40 2.57
CA VAL A 613 22.57 -3.83 2.24
C VAL A 613 21.22 -4.46 2.53
N LEU A 614 20.63 -5.10 1.53
CA LEU A 614 19.41 -5.89 1.67
C LEU A 614 19.74 -7.38 1.50
N LEU A 615 19.29 -8.20 2.44
CA LEU A 615 19.53 -9.64 2.48
C LEU A 615 18.21 -10.40 2.38
N GLY A 616 18.08 -11.27 1.39
CA GLY A 616 16.86 -12.01 1.13
C GLY A 616 17.04 -13.52 1.07
N ASN A 617 15.91 -14.21 0.91
CA ASN A 617 15.82 -15.69 0.87
C ASN A 617 15.69 -16.25 -0.55
N ALA A 618 15.96 -15.46 -1.60
CA ALA A 618 15.92 -15.94 -2.97
C ALA A 618 17.17 -16.77 -3.34
N PRO A 619 17.11 -17.59 -4.41
CA PRO A 619 18.21 -18.45 -4.80
C PRO A 619 19.46 -17.70 -5.30
N SER A 620 20.62 -18.29 -5.00
CA SER A 620 21.92 -17.97 -5.62
C SER A 620 22.56 -19.27 -6.10
N ASN A 621 23.36 -19.23 -7.17
CA ASN A 621 24.10 -20.41 -7.66
C ASN A 621 25.22 -20.84 -6.74
N LYS A 622 25.63 -20.01 -5.80
CA LYS A 622 26.54 -20.36 -4.70
C LYS A 622 25.89 -21.17 -3.59
N CYS A 623 24.56 -21.27 -3.57
CA CYS A 623 23.85 -22.08 -2.59
C CYS A 623 24.19 -23.55 -2.73
N PRO A 624 24.39 -24.28 -1.60
CA PRO A 624 24.65 -25.72 -1.67
C PRO A 624 23.46 -26.46 -2.28
N ALA A 625 23.73 -27.46 -3.11
CA ALA A 625 22.68 -28.24 -3.79
C ALA A 625 21.71 -28.94 -2.82
N THR A 626 22.05 -29.09 -1.54
CA THR A 626 21.21 -29.66 -0.48
C THR A 626 21.53 -28.98 0.85
N GLY A 627 20.49 -28.69 1.66
CA GLY A 627 20.61 -28.01 2.95
C GLY A 627 20.16 -26.56 2.86
N ALA A 628 20.25 -25.86 3.98
CA ALA A 628 19.93 -24.44 4.03
C ALA A 628 21.04 -23.62 3.36
N CYS A 629 20.68 -22.64 2.56
CA CYS A 629 21.60 -21.65 2.04
C CYS A 629 21.81 -20.53 3.05
N SER A 630 23.06 -20.14 3.25
CA SER A 630 23.43 -19.04 4.15
C SER A 630 24.82 -18.55 3.73
N LEU A 631 24.84 -17.66 2.74
CA LEU A 631 26.05 -17.07 2.17
C LEU A 631 26.34 -15.75 2.88
N GLN A 632 27.57 -15.52 3.26
CA GLN A 632 28.01 -14.24 3.82
C GLN A 632 28.15 -13.24 2.65
N VAL A 633 27.54 -12.06 2.78
CA VAL A 633 27.77 -10.96 1.83
C VAL A 633 29.11 -10.28 2.14
N GLU A 634 29.80 -9.80 1.16
CA GLU A 634 31.05 -9.05 1.31
C GLU A 634 30.85 -7.67 1.94
N GLY A 635 31.91 -7.00 2.31
CA GLY A 635 31.85 -5.65 2.90
C GLY A 635 31.17 -5.57 4.28
N VAL A 636 30.55 -6.63 4.78
CA VAL A 636 29.72 -6.61 5.99
C VAL A 636 30.22 -7.55 7.06
N GLN A 637 29.97 -7.18 8.33
CA GLN A 637 30.34 -8.01 9.48
C GLN A 637 29.74 -9.41 9.43
N GLU A 638 30.37 -10.37 10.10
CA GLU A 638 29.88 -11.74 10.25
C GLU A 638 28.40 -11.77 10.71
N GLY A 639 27.60 -12.57 10.05
CA GLY A 639 26.15 -12.71 10.30
C GLY A 639 25.25 -11.92 9.35
N ALA A 640 25.81 -11.21 8.37
CA ALA A 640 25.06 -10.66 7.24
C ALA A 640 24.95 -11.71 6.14
N VAL A 641 23.96 -12.58 6.25
CA VAL A 641 23.81 -13.75 5.39
C VAL A 641 22.59 -13.68 4.51
N PHE A 642 22.72 -14.22 3.27
CA PHE A 642 21.64 -14.25 2.28
C PHE A 642 21.47 -15.63 1.64
N GLY A 643 20.48 -15.75 0.78
CA GLY A 643 20.21 -16.93 -0.02
C GLY A 643 19.18 -17.87 0.61
N GLY A 644 18.53 -18.60 -0.24
CA GLY A 644 17.43 -19.51 0.10
C GLY A 644 16.82 -20.16 -1.12
N THR A 645 15.50 -20.36 -1.10
CA THR A 645 14.73 -20.97 -2.20
C THR A 645 13.49 -20.21 -2.57
N ASN A 646 13.24 -19.06 -1.93
CA ASN A 646 12.03 -18.26 -2.15
C ASN A 646 12.26 -17.19 -3.22
N GLU A 647 11.94 -17.47 -4.49
CA GLU A 647 12.07 -16.49 -5.58
C GLU A 647 11.18 -15.25 -5.42
N ALA A 648 10.11 -15.34 -4.62
CA ALA A 648 9.21 -14.24 -4.32
C ALA A 648 9.46 -13.62 -2.93
N ASP A 649 10.69 -13.74 -2.42
CA ASP A 649 11.10 -13.11 -1.15
C ASP A 649 10.84 -11.61 -1.19
N ASN A 650 10.42 -11.04 -0.03
CA ASN A 650 10.04 -9.65 0.07
C ASN A 650 10.82 -8.96 1.21
N SER A 651 11.77 -8.14 0.83
CA SER A 651 12.55 -7.31 1.76
C SER A 651 12.02 -5.88 1.91
N GLY A 652 10.84 -5.58 1.33
CA GLY A 652 10.14 -4.31 1.49
C GLY A 652 10.05 -3.44 0.24
N THR A 653 10.07 -2.13 0.43
CA THR A 653 9.90 -1.15 -0.65
C THR A 653 10.95 -0.05 -0.56
N LEU A 654 11.60 0.25 -1.68
CA LEU A 654 12.46 1.42 -1.90
C LEU A 654 11.88 2.24 -3.05
N GLN A 655 11.51 3.50 -2.80
CA GLN A 655 10.99 4.40 -3.82
C GLN A 655 11.43 5.85 -3.57
N TYR A 656 11.93 6.53 -4.61
CA TYR A 656 12.55 7.86 -4.52
C TYR A 656 13.59 7.93 -3.42
N VAL A 657 14.57 7.01 -3.51
CA VAL A 657 15.70 6.92 -2.57
C VAL A 657 16.99 7.33 -3.25
N ARG A 658 17.77 8.19 -2.59
CA ARG A 658 19.12 8.58 -3.02
C ARG A 658 20.14 8.01 -2.02
N VAL A 659 21.15 7.33 -2.51
CA VAL A 659 22.33 6.90 -1.75
C VAL A 659 23.53 7.65 -2.30
N MET A 660 24.22 8.41 -1.44
CA MET A 660 25.23 9.35 -1.85
C MET A 660 26.49 9.24 -0.99
N ASN A 661 27.66 9.34 -1.61
CA ASN A 661 28.97 9.39 -0.94
C ASN A 661 29.35 8.10 -0.18
N GLY A 662 28.75 6.96 -0.55
CA GLY A 662 29.02 5.64 0.03
C GLY A 662 30.19 4.92 -0.62
N GLY A 663 30.27 3.59 -0.40
CA GLY A 663 31.25 2.72 -1.04
C GLY A 663 32.58 2.61 -0.25
N TYR A 664 32.53 2.51 1.08
CA TYR A 664 33.74 2.48 1.87
C TYR A 664 34.42 1.11 1.83
N GLU A 665 35.72 1.09 1.48
CA GLU A 665 36.60 -0.07 1.56
C GLU A 665 36.90 -0.45 3.02
N ILE A 666 36.33 -1.54 3.50
CA ILE A 666 36.49 -2.02 4.87
C ILE A 666 37.83 -2.74 5.03
N ALA A 667 38.26 -3.42 4.00
CA ALA A 667 39.56 -4.09 3.87
C ALA A 667 39.90 -4.24 2.38
N PRO A 668 41.18 -4.39 1.98
CA PRO A 668 41.54 -4.60 0.58
C PRO A 668 40.71 -5.70 -0.08
N ASP A 669 40.12 -5.40 -1.24
CA ASP A 669 39.21 -6.25 -2.03
C ASP A 669 37.96 -6.66 -1.21
N ASN A 670 37.42 -5.75 -0.38
CA ASN A 670 36.24 -6.00 0.44
C ASN A 670 35.52 -4.66 0.78
N GLU A 671 34.81 -4.16 -0.16
CA GLU A 671 34.13 -2.89 -0.19
C GLU A 671 32.61 -3.03 0.11
N LEU A 672 31.97 -1.88 0.28
CA LEU A 672 30.50 -1.76 0.37
C LEU A 672 29.97 -0.99 -0.83
N ASN A 673 29.00 -1.57 -1.51
CA ASN A 673 28.31 -0.91 -2.61
C ASN A 673 27.42 0.24 -2.14
N GLY A 674 26.97 1.06 -3.06
CA GLY A 674 25.89 2.02 -2.78
C GLY A 674 24.65 1.31 -2.23
N ILE A 675 24.17 0.33 -3.00
CA ILE A 675 23.12 -0.60 -2.53
C ILE A 675 23.47 -2.03 -2.95
N THR A 676 23.56 -2.94 -1.98
CA THR A 676 23.71 -4.38 -2.24
C THR A 676 22.36 -5.10 -2.16
N PHE A 677 22.00 -5.84 -3.21
CA PHE A 677 20.81 -6.70 -3.28
C PHE A 677 21.21 -8.18 -3.26
N ALA A 678 21.39 -8.77 -2.09
CA ALA A 678 21.88 -10.14 -1.93
C ALA A 678 20.72 -11.13 -1.69
N GLY A 679 20.44 -11.99 -2.68
CA GLY A 679 19.35 -12.98 -2.63
C GLY A 679 17.98 -12.37 -2.49
N ILE A 680 17.73 -11.20 -3.06
CA ILE A 680 16.44 -10.48 -2.98
C ILE A 680 15.48 -11.07 -4.01
N GLY A 681 14.24 -11.31 -3.60
CA GLY A 681 13.22 -11.90 -4.44
C GLY A 681 12.29 -10.87 -5.10
N SER A 682 11.50 -11.35 -6.06
CA SER A 682 10.56 -10.54 -6.86
C SER A 682 9.37 -9.95 -6.08
N GLY A 683 9.21 -10.29 -4.80
CA GLY A 683 8.24 -9.64 -3.92
C GLY A 683 8.70 -8.27 -3.40
N THR A 684 9.97 -7.92 -3.55
CA THR A 684 10.53 -6.63 -3.16
C THR A 684 10.27 -5.58 -4.25
N SER A 685 9.83 -4.39 -3.86
CA SER A 685 9.54 -3.30 -4.79
C SER A 685 10.67 -2.27 -4.78
N VAL A 686 11.30 -2.01 -5.94
CA VAL A 686 12.41 -1.07 -6.07
C VAL A 686 12.16 -0.16 -7.28
N ASP A 687 11.97 1.15 -7.03
CA ASP A 687 11.66 2.11 -8.07
C ASP A 687 12.19 3.52 -7.74
N PHE A 688 12.66 4.27 -8.72
CA PHE A 688 13.23 5.62 -8.56
C PHE A 688 14.39 5.66 -7.54
N ILE A 689 15.49 5.00 -7.89
CA ILE A 689 16.69 4.94 -7.06
C ILE A 689 17.81 5.74 -7.73
N GLN A 690 18.53 6.53 -6.95
CA GLN A 690 19.79 7.12 -7.40
C GLN A 690 20.94 6.71 -6.48
N VAL A 691 22.05 6.32 -7.08
CA VAL A 691 23.36 6.27 -6.40
C VAL A 691 24.26 7.35 -7.00
N HIS A 692 24.87 8.14 -6.13
CA HIS A 692 25.69 9.29 -6.54
C HIS A 692 27.00 9.33 -5.76
N GLN A 693 28.13 9.36 -6.47
CA GLN A 693 29.45 9.50 -5.90
C GLN A 693 29.74 8.35 -4.89
N ASN A 694 29.74 7.11 -5.37
CA ASN A 694 30.12 5.91 -4.63
C ASN A 694 31.52 5.45 -5.01
N ALA A 695 32.29 4.90 -4.08
CA ALA A 695 33.68 4.51 -4.36
C ALA A 695 33.79 3.09 -4.93
N ASP A 696 32.83 2.27 -4.62
CA ASP A 696 32.60 0.94 -5.14
C ASP A 696 31.37 0.97 -6.05
N ASP A 697 30.71 -0.17 -6.34
CA ASP A 697 29.58 -0.24 -7.24
C ASP A 697 28.40 0.67 -6.87
N GLY A 698 27.67 1.10 -7.88
CA GLY A 698 26.41 1.78 -7.69
C GLY A 698 25.39 0.84 -7.06
N VAL A 699 25.09 -0.25 -7.73
CA VAL A 699 24.28 -1.37 -7.18
C VAL A 699 24.89 -2.70 -7.59
N GLU A 700 24.90 -3.65 -6.67
CA GLU A 700 25.33 -5.02 -6.93
C GLU A 700 24.26 -6.05 -6.56
N PHE A 701 24.08 -7.07 -7.43
CA PHE A 701 23.07 -8.12 -7.27
C PHE A 701 23.72 -9.50 -7.10
N PHE A 702 23.81 -9.99 -5.86
CA PHE A 702 24.25 -11.35 -5.55
C PHE A 702 23.13 -12.37 -5.69
N GLY A 703 22.88 -12.88 -6.88
CA GLY A 703 21.77 -13.79 -7.16
C GLY A 703 20.39 -13.13 -6.98
N GLY A 704 19.36 -13.96 -6.79
CA GLY A 704 18.00 -13.46 -6.59
C GLY A 704 17.22 -13.14 -7.86
N THR A 705 16.07 -12.50 -7.69
CA THR A 705 15.08 -12.27 -8.75
C THR A 705 14.37 -10.92 -8.61
N VAL A 706 14.93 -9.97 -7.88
CA VAL A 706 14.33 -8.65 -7.67
C VAL A 706 14.20 -7.90 -9.00
N ASP A 707 13.07 -7.26 -9.19
CA ASP A 707 12.78 -6.40 -10.34
C ASP A 707 12.97 -4.93 -9.96
N VAL A 708 13.59 -4.13 -10.84
CA VAL A 708 13.96 -2.75 -10.54
C VAL A 708 13.62 -1.82 -11.70
N LYS A 709 13.04 -0.65 -11.41
CA LYS A 709 12.81 0.41 -12.39
C LYS A 709 13.45 1.74 -11.98
N HIS A 710 13.70 2.61 -12.95
CA HIS A 710 14.14 4.00 -12.79
C HIS A 710 15.39 4.15 -11.92
N LEU A 711 16.52 3.66 -12.43
CA LEU A 711 17.83 3.79 -11.80
C LEU A 711 18.64 4.96 -12.41
N VAL A 712 19.29 5.74 -11.56
CA VAL A 712 20.22 6.81 -11.96
C VAL A 712 21.55 6.62 -11.25
N PHE A 713 22.63 6.56 -12.03
CA PHE A 713 24.00 6.48 -11.51
C PHE A 713 24.80 7.67 -12.01
N THR A 714 25.52 8.32 -11.07
CA THR A 714 26.34 9.49 -11.38
C THR A 714 27.60 9.48 -10.50
N ASN A 715 28.75 9.59 -11.13
CA ASN A 715 30.06 9.62 -10.49
C ASN A 715 30.33 8.40 -9.59
N ILE A 716 30.06 7.20 -10.08
CA ILE A 716 30.44 5.95 -9.46
C ILE A 716 31.88 5.65 -9.85
N GLN A 717 32.70 5.14 -8.90
CA GLN A 717 34.15 4.97 -9.12
C GLN A 717 34.53 3.55 -9.55
N ASP A 718 33.66 2.59 -9.33
CA ASP A 718 33.74 1.26 -9.92
C ASP A 718 32.53 1.05 -10.83
N ASP A 719 31.88 -0.07 -10.82
CA ASP A 719 30.81 -0.37 -11.76
C ASP A 719 29.48 0.30 -11.37
N ASN A 720 28.69 0.71 -12.34
CA ASN A 720 27.42 1.35 -12.02
C ASN A 720 26.37 0.31 -11.67
N ILE A 721 26.33 -0.80 -12.38
CA ILE A 721 25.54 -2.00 -12.09
C ILE A 721 26.48 -3.20 -12.21
N ASP A 722 26.60 -3.98 -11.15
CA ASP A 722 27.13 -5.31 -11.18
C ASP A 722 26.08 -6.37 -10.87
N TRP A 723 26.18 -7.54 -11.50
CA TRP A 723 25.43 -8.72 -11.11
C TRP A 723 26.24 -9.98 -11.23
N ASP A 724 26.08 -10.84 -10.23
CA ASP A 724 26.74 -12.13 -10.19
C ASP A 724 25.85 -13.23 -9.55
N ASN A 725 26.43 -14.38 -9.29
CA ASN A 725 25.90 -15.46 -8.44
C ASN A 725 24.48 -15.93 -8.79
N GLY A 726 24.07 -15.82 -10.07
CA GLY A 726 22.79 -16.32 -10.55
C GLY A 726 21.64 -15.32 -10.47
N TYR A 727 21.88 -14.03 -10.63
CA TYR A 727 20.85 -13.00 -10.71
C TYR A 727 19.97 -13.15 -11.97
N ARG A 728 18.63 -13.09 -11.80
CA ARG A 728 17.66 -13.32 -12.86
C ARG A 728 16.49 -12.35 -12.83
N GLY A 729 16.67 -11.17 -12.27
CA GLY A 729 15.66 -10.12 -12.20
C GLY A 729 15.45 -9.38 -13.53
N ARG A 730 14.57 -8.38 -13.48
CA ARG A 730 14.26 -7.49 -14.62
C ARG A 730 14.58 -6.05 -14.25
N ILE A 731 15.22 -5.33 -15.20
CA ILE A 731 15.62 -3.93 -14.97
C ILE A 731 15.12 -3.08 -16.13
N GLN A 732 14.47 -1.95 -15.86
CA GLN A 732 14.03 -1.00 -16.88
C GLN A 732 14.27 0.45 -16.47
N TYR A 733 14.65 1.29 -17.42
CA TYR A 733 14.95 2.72 -17.26
C TYR A 733 16.19 2.97 -16.42
N VAL A 734 17.36 2.78 -17.01
CA VAL A 734 18.65 3.02 -16.36
C VAL A 734 19.39 4.15 -17.05
N LEU A 735 19.73 5.19 -16.29
CA LEU A 735 20.56 6.28 -16.74
C LEU A 735 21.89 6.28 -16.00
N ILE A 736 22.98 6.03 -16.72
CA ILE A 736 24.35 6.01 -16.23
C ILE A 736 25.11 7.19 -16.83
N ARG A 737 25.77 7.96 -15.96
CA ARG A 737 26.77 8.94 -16.33
C ARG A 737 28.02 8.66 -15.50
N GLN A 738 29.00 8.02 -16.12
CA GLN A 738 30.27 7.68 -15.50
C GLN A 738 31.03 8.93 -15.07
N ALA A 739 31.89 8.82 -14.07
CA ALA A 739 32.74 9.90 -13.60
C ALA A 739 33.70 10.38 -14.71
N GLU A 740 34.08 11.67 -14.69
CA GLU A 740 34.96 12.25 -15.69
C GLU A 740 36.45 12.19 -15.29
N ASP A 741 36.75 11.99 -14.02
CA ASP A 741 38.09 11.92 -13.43
C ASP A 741 38.11 10.88 -12.30
N ASP A 742 38.41 9.65 -12.66
CA ASP A 742 38.40 8.53 -11.75
C ASP A 742 39.74 7.84 -11.64
N SER A 743 39.94 7.06 -10.56
CA SER A 743 41.19 6.32 -10.32
C SER A 743 41.10 4.86 -10.75
N ASP A 744 39.92 4.33 -11.00
CA ASP A 744 39.67 2.96 -11.39
C ASP A 744 38.84 2.88 -12.68
N ALA A 745 38.96 1.75 -13.41
CA ALA A 745 38.16 1.51 -14.59
C ALA A 745 36.72 1.23 -14.19
N ASN A 746 35.84 2.19 -14.48
CA ASN A 746 34.42 1.99 -14.19
C ASN A 746 33.67 1.51 -15.43
N ARG A 747 32.79 0.56 -15.24
CA ARG A 747 31.92 0.07 -16.30
C ARG A 747 30.49 0.58 -16.11
N GLY A 748 29.80 0.68 -17.20
CA GLY A 748 28.36 0.96 -17.10
C GLY A 748 27.61 -0.23 -16.52
N ILE A 749 27.96 -1.43 -16.98
CA ILE A 749 27.48 -2.71 -16.46
C ILE A 749 28.62 -3.71 -16.48
N GLU A 750 29.00 -4.25 -15.34
CA GLU A 750 29.74 -5.48 -15.22
C GLU A 750 28.76 -6.64 -14.98
N ALA A 751 29.06 -7.84 -15.49
CA ALA A 751 28.06 -8.88 -15.55
C ALA A 751 28.65 -10.28 -15.47
N ASP A 752 28.43 -10.95 -14.36
CA ASP A 752 29.04 -12.24 -14.04
C ASP A 752 28.02 -13.34 -13.74
N ASN A 753 28.47 -14.58 -13.85
CA ASN A 753 27.74 -15.72 -13.32
C ASN A 753 28.47 -16.35 -12.11
N ASP A 754 29.68 -16.86 -12.31
CA ASP A 754 30.54 -17.45 -11.26
C ASP A 754 31.94 -17.68 -11.80
N GLY A 755 32.92 -16.87 -11.40
CA GLY A 755 34.33 -16.97 -11.84
C GLY A 755 35.01 -18.31 -11.56
N SER A 756 34.54 -19.01 -10.54
CA SER A 756 35.04 -20.35 -10.23
C SER A 756 34.34 -21.47 -10.98
N SER A 757 33.15 -21.22 -11.49
CA SER A 757 32.27 -22.21 -12.15
C SER A 757 31.33 -21.54 -13.16
N PRO A 758 31.84 -21.04 -14.32
CA PRO A 758 31.05 -20.24 -15.25
C PRO A 758 29.75 -20.86 -15.78
N ALA A 759 29.58 -22.18 -15.64
CA ALA A 759 28.35 -22.90 -15.95
C ALA A 759 27.48 -23.21 -14.72
N ALA A 760 27.68 -22.49 -13.60
CA ALA A 760 26.89 -22.69 -12.38
C ALA A 760 25.42 -22.33 -12.60
N GLU A 761 24.53 -23.11 -11.97
CA GLU A 761 23.07 -22.91 -12.04
C GLU A 761 22.48 -22.58 -10.64
N PRO A 762 21.50 -21.69 -10.57
CA PRO A 762 20.90 -20.94 -11.68
C PRO A 762 21.90 -19.97 -12.31
N GLN A 763 21.97 -19.93 -13.65
CA GLN A 763 22.82 -18.99 -14.38
C GLN A 763 22.28 -17.57 -14.23
N SER A 764 23.19 -16.58 -14.04
CA SER A 764 22.82 -15.16 -14.16
C SER A 764 22.29 -14.91 -15.56
N ASN A 765 21.06 -14.41 -15.67
CA ASN A 765 20.43 -14.12 -16.97
C ASN A 765 19.28 -13.09 -16.79
N PRO A 766 19.59 -11.87 -16.35
CA PRO A 766 18.58 -10.84 -16.23
C PRO A 766 18.07 -10.34 -17.57
N THR A 767 16.89 -9.72 -17.57
CA THR A 767 16.40 -8.93 -18.71
C THR A 767 16.52 -7.45 -18.40
N VAL A 768 17.28 -6.71 -19.22
CA VAL A 768 17.55 -5.29 -19.00
C VAL A 768 17.11 -4.48 -20.23
N ALA A 769 16.34 -3.42 -19.99
CA ALA A 769 15.80 -2.63 -21.10
C ALA A 769 15.80 -1.11 -20.81
N ASN A 770 15.80 -0.32 -21.87
CA ASN A 770 15.76 1.15 -21.80
C ASN A 770 16.92 1.74 -20.97
N VAL A 771 18.14 1.49 -21.43
CA VAL A 771 19.38 1.93 -20.77
C VAL A 771 20.07 3.01 -21.59
N THR A 772 20.54 4.06 -20.91
CA THR A 772 21.47 5.04 -21.49
C THR A 772 22.77 5.03 -20.68
N ILE A 773 23.88 4.75 -21.32
CA ILE A 773 25.22 4.83 -20.76
C ILE A 773 25.98 5.98 -21.42
N ILE A 774 26.42 6.94 -20.63
CA ILE A 774 27.29 8.03 -21.03
C ILE A 774 28.64 7.79 -20.36
N GLY A 775 29.53 7.17 -21.11
CA GLY A 775 30.86 6.77 -20.65
C GLY A 775 31.86 7.91 -20.54
N ASN A 776 32.96 7.62 -19.90
CA ASN A 776 34.13 8.51 -19.75
C ASN A 776 35.29 8.02 -20.65
N ASN A 777 36.47 8.64 -20.53
CA ASN A 777 37.70 8.22 -21.19
C ASN A 777 38.85 7.97 -20.22
N PHE A 778 38.50 7.52 -19.03
CA PHE A 778 39.48 7.18 -18.01
C PHE A 778 40.14 5.84 -18.36
N ASP A 779 41.47 5.80 -18.24
CA ASP A 779 42.36 4.63 -18.44
C ASP A 779 43.08 4.41 -17.11
N GLY A 780 42.53 3.52 -16.28
CA GLY A 780 42.95 3.27 -14.92
C GLY A 780 44.10 2.31 -14.77
N SER A 781 44.33 1.83 -13.57
CA SER A 781 45.38 0.86 -13.24
C SER A 781 44.96 -0.58 -13.57
N GLU A 782 43.72 -0.87 -13.68
CA GLU A 782 43.17 -2.23 -13.85
C GLU A 782 42.78 -2.52 -15.28
N ASP A 783 42.03 -1.64 -15.95
CA ASP A 783 41.62 -1.74 -17.33
C ASP A 783 41.04 -0.39 -17.81
N ASP A 784 40.53 -0.33 -19.04
CA ASP A 784 39.80 0.80 -19.61
C ASP A 784 38.35 0.82 -19.10
N SER A 785 37.69 1.99 -19.10
CA SER A 785 36.25 2.08 -18.83
C SER A 785 35.45 1.56 -20.01
N GLU A 786 34.54 0.65 -19.75
CA GLU A 786 33.61 0.09 -20.74
C GLU A 786 32.14 0.49 -20.52
N GLY A 787 31.36 0.34 -21.61
CA GLY A 787 29.91 0.48 -21.51
C GLY A 787 29.24 -0.72 -20.84
N VAL A 788 29.43 -1.90 -21.42
CA VAL A 788 28.91 -3.18 -20.91
C VAL A 788 29.96 -4.26 -21.10
N TYR A 789 30.32 -4.92 -20.02
CA TYR A 789 31.23 -6.05 -20.01
C TYR A 789 30.54 -7.32 -19.47
N LEU A 790 30.41 -8.36 -20.29
CA LEU A 790 29.80 -9.64 -19.94
C LEU A 790 30.89 -10.72 -19.83
N ARG A 791 31.01 -11.31 -18.64
CA ARG A 791 32.08 -12.27 -18.37
C ARG A 791 31.60 -13.48 -17.56
N GLU A 792 32.48 -14.36 -17.21
CA GLU A 792 32.30 -15.50 -16.30
C GLU A 792 31.07 -16.38 -16.59
N GLY A 793 30.71 -16.48 -17.86
CA GLY A 793 29.59 -17.33 -18.30
C GLY A 793 28.20 -16.77 -18.04
N THR A 794 28.02 -15.47 -17.80
CA THR A 794 26.72 -14.84 -17.64
C THR A 794 25.85 -14.98 -18.89
N GLY A 795 24.53 -15.06 -18.72
CA GLY A 795 23.52 -14.75 -19.71
C GLY A 795 23.03 -13.31 -19.53
N ALA A 796 22.41 -12.74 -20.58
CA ALA A 796 21.78 -11.44 -20.51
C ALA A 796 20.80 -11.23 -21.66
N GLN A 797 19.62 -10.66 -21.39
CA GLN A 797 18.63 -10.29 -22.40
C GLN A 797 18.56 -8.75 -22.47
N LEU A 798 19.38 -8.12 -23.34
CA LEU A 798 19.54 -6.67 -23.41
C LEU A 798 18.72 -6.08 -24.56
N ALA A 799 18.02 -4.97 -24.31
CA ALA A 799 17.22 -4.30 -25.34
C ALA A 799 17.06 -2.78 -25.10
N ASN A 800 16.93 -2.01 -26.16
CA ASN A 800 16.65 -0.57 -26.12
C ASN A 800 17.78 0.24 -25.44
N PHE A 801 19.03 -0.13 -25.69
CA PHE A 801 20.20 0.57 -25.15
C PHE A 801 20.67 1.71 -26.06
N ILE A 802 21.18 2.76 -25.43
CA ILE A 802 22.06 3.76 -26.03
C ILE A 802 23.36 3.77 -25.23
N ILE A 803 24.46 3.39 -25.83
CA ILE A 803 25.79 3.43 -25.21
C ILE A 803 26.65 4.42 -25.96
N THR A 804 27.25 5.37 -25.25
CA THR A 804 28.10 6.42 -25.82
C THR A 804 29.32 6.62 -24.94
N GLY A 805 30.43 7.02 -25.56
CA GLY A 805 31.61 7.43 -24.84
C GLY A 805 32.50 8.34 -25.68
N PRO A 806 33.34 9.16 -25.05
CA PRO A 806 34.32 9.99 -25.76
C PRO A 806 35.47 9.13 -26.32
N SER A 807 36.29 9.74 -27.16
CA SER A 807 37.50 9.08 -27.63
C SER A 807 38.45 8.74 -26.50
N GLY A 808 38.87 7.46 -26.41
CA GLY A 808 39.72 6.93 -25.35
C GLY A 808 38.93 6.25 -24.22
N MET A 809 37.62 6.16 -24.29
CA MET A 809 36.86 5.12 -23.60
C MET A 809 37.34 3.76 -24.13
N GLY A 810 37.35 2.72 -23.30
CA GLY A 810 37.56 1.36 -23.75
C GLY A 810 36.54 0.95 -24.84
N GLU A 811 35.68 0.03 -24.59
CA GLU A 811 34.64 -0.32 -25.56
C GLU A 811 33.22 -0.03 -25.08
N CYS A 812 32.33 0.28 -26.05
CA CYS A 812 30.89 0.30 -25.74
C CYS A 812 30.37 -1.08 -25.27
N PHE A 813 30.87 -2.17 -25.86
CA PHE A 813 30.46 -3.53 -25.58
C PHE A 813 31.62 -4.54 -25.68
N GLU A 814 31.85 -5.23 -24.60
CA GLU A 814 32.79 -6.33 -24.47
C GLU A 814 32.12 -7.61 -23.98
N VAL A 815 32.62 -8.75 -24.44
CA VAL A 815 32.31 -10.08 -23.90
C VAL A 815 33.61 -10.85 -23.73
N GLU A 816 33.84 -11.38 -22.57
CA GLU A 816 35.01 -12.16 -22.18
C GLU A 816 35.36 -13.25 -23.25
N ASP A 817 36.64 -13.42 -23.55
CA ASP A 817 37.13 -14.46 -24.49
C ASP A 817 37.27 -15.84 -23.78
N SER A 818 36.27 -16.23 -22.95
CA SER A 818 36.17 -17.58 -22.39
C SER A 818 35.27 -18.47 -23.27
N ALA A 819 35.40 -19.78 -23.09
CA ALA A 819 34.61 -20.73 -23.90
C ALA A 819 33.12 -20.63 -23.59
N GLU A 820 32.76 -20.41 -22.35
CA GLU A 820 31.38 -20.30 -21.85
C GLU A 820 30.75 -19.00 -22.32
N SER A 821 31.40 -17.87 -22.15
CA SER A 821 30.87 -16.55 -22.55
C SER A 821 30.68 -16.47 -24.08
N GLN A 822 31.63 -17.02 -24.84
CA GLN A 822 31.54 -17.11 -26.31
C GLN A 822 30.43 -18.10 -26.79
N LEU A 823 30.16 -19.18 -26.01
CA LEU A 823 29.06 -20.11 -26.26
C LEU A 823 27.72 -19.40 -26.11
N ASN A 824 27.55 -18.63 -25.04
CA ASN A 824 26.33 -17.90 -24.68
C ASN A 824 25.93 -16.85 -25.76
N LEU A 825 26.92 -16.26 -26.46
CA LEU A 825 26.66 -15.46 -27.66
C LEU A 825 26.12 -16.29 -28.81
N GLY A 826 26.61 -17.53 -28.96
CA GLY A 826 26.29 -18.40 -30.10
C GLY A 826 24.95 -19.10 -29.99
N ASP A 827 24.52 -19.46 -28.80
CA ASP A 827 23.27 -20.21 -28.52
C ASP A 827 22.05 -19.34 -28.16
N GLY A 828 22.26 -18.03 -27.97
CA GLY A 828 21.20 -17.06 -27.66
C GLY A 828 20.93 -16.87 -26.19
N THR A 829 21.77 -17.39 -25.28
CA THR A 829 21.74 -17.09 -23.84
C THR A 829 22.06 -15.61 -23.61
N ILE A 830 22.93 -15.01 -24.46
CA ILE A 830 23.08 -13.56 -24.55
C ILE A 830 22.35 -13.05 -25.77
N THR A 831 21.49 -12.06 -25.62
CA THR A 831 20.86 -11.30 -26.72
C THR A 831 21.02 -9.80 -26.51
N PHE A 832 21.21 -9.05 -27.60
CA PHE A 832 21.30 -7.59 -27.56
C PHE A 832 20.54 -7.02 -28.75
N THR A 833 19.38 -6.44 -28.53
CA THR A 833 18.46 -6.07 -29.62
C THR A 833 17.98 -4.61 -29.52
N ASN A 834 17.58 -4.03 -30.68
CA ASN A 834 16.97 -2.71 -30.78
C ASN A 834 17.78 -1.60 -30.07
N SER A 835 19.09 -1.59 -30.30
CA SER A 835 20.04 -0.77 -29.52
C SER A 835 21.02 -0.03 -30.43
N VAL A 836 21.69 0.96 -29.91
CA VAL A 836 22.70 1.73 -30.66
C VAL A 836 23.98 1.92 -29.83
N MET A 837 25.12 1.62 -30.46
CA MET A 837 26.47 1.93 -29.99
C MET A 837 26.96 3.21 -30.66
N ALA A 838 27.46 4.16 -29.86
CA ALA A 838 27.92 5.47 -30.35
C ALA A 838 29.19 5.93 -29.62
N CYS A 839 30.15 5.02 -29.41
CA CYS A 839 31.47 5.34 -28.88
C CYS A 839 32.37 5.91 -29.95
N GLU A 840 33.11 6.98 -29.64
CA GLU A 840 33.92 7.70 -30.60
C GLU A 840 35.12 6.86 -31.12
N ASN A 841 35.66 7.22 -32.24
CA ASN A 841 36.81 6.54 -32.91
C ASN A 841 36.59 5.06 -33.32
N GLY A 842 35.36 4.55 -33.24
CA GLY A 842 35.07 3.18 -33.59
C GLY A 842 35.31 2.17 -32.46
N GLU A 843 35.42 2.64 -31.23
CA GLU A 843 35.58 1.85 -29.99
C GLU A 843 34.21 1.28 -29.52
N ASN A 844 33.47 0.70 -30.46
CA ASN A 844 32.15 0.16 -30.15
C ASN A 844 32.20 -1.29 -29.64
N PHE A 845 33.24 -2.05 -30.06
CA PHE A 845 33.27 -3.49 -29.76
C PHE A 845 34.71 -3.98 -29.58
N LYS A 846 34.95 -4.73 -28.49
CA LYS A 846 36.21 -5.46 -28.33
C LYS A 846 36.19 -6.75 -29.17
N ASN A 847 37.00 -6.77 -30.23
CA ASN A 847 37.08 -7.90 -31.15
C ASN A 847 38.40 -8.69 -31.04
N THR A 848 39.25 -8.37 -30.09
CA THR A 848 40.58 -8.96 -29.96
C THR A 848 40.48 -10.41 -29.45
N ALA A 849 41.01 -11.35 -30.25
CA ALA A 849 41.12 -12.78 -29.94
C ALA A 849 39.79 -13.52 -29.59
N THR A 850 38.64 -12.99 -29.92
CA THR A 850 37.35 -13.61 -29.63
C THR A 850 36.95 -14.67 -30.68
N ALA A 851 36.19 -15.70 -30.25
CA ALA A 851 35.64 -16.69 -31.16
C ALA A 851 34.47 -16.15 -31.98
N VAL A 852 33.71 -15.20 -31.45
CA VAL A 852 32.63 -14.48 -32.11
C VAL A 852 33.05 -13.04 -32.40
N ASN A 853 32.93 -12.60 -33.64
CA ASN A 853 33.10 -11.18 -33.97
C ASN A 853 31.89 -10.38 -33.48
N LEU A 854 32.06 -9.59 -32.42
CA LEU A 854 30.97 -8.90 -31.75
C LEU A 854 30.25 -7.89 -32.63
N GLU A 855 30.96 -7.11 -33.43
CA GLU A 855 30.33 -6.17 -34.38
C GLU A 855 29.41 -6.88 -35.36
N ASN A 856 29.90 -7.96 -35.99
CA ASN A 856 29.09 -8.76 -36.93
C ASN A 856 27.92 -9.45 -36.21
N TRP A 857 28.12 -9.95 -35.00
CA TRP A 857 27.08 -10.54 -34.19
C TRP A 857 26.00 -9.49 -33.83
N PHE A 858 26.39 -8.32 -33.34
CA PHE A 858 25.48 -7.26 -32.96
C PHE A 858 24.66 -6.72 -34.14
N LEU A 859 25.33 -6.45 -35.29
CA LEU A 859 24.69 -5.83 -36.46
C LEU A 859 23.94 -6.80 -37.36
N ASN A 860 24.35 -8.07 -37.42
CA ASN A 860 23.86 -9.01 -38.45
C ASN A 860 23.25 -10.30 -37.88
N THR A 861 23.55 -10.68 -36.61
CA THR A 861 22.95 -11.86 -35.99
C THR A 861 21.81 -11.42 -35.08
N GLN A 862 21.98 -10.32 -34.34
CA GLN A 862 20.93 -9.71 -33.56
C GLN A 862 20.04 -8.81 -34.41
N THR A 863 18.92 -8.33 -33.89
CA THR A 863 17.93 -7.57 -34.66
C THR A 863 17.73 -6.16 -34.15
N GLY A 864 17.48 -5.21 -35.07
CA GLY A 864 17.12 -3.83 -34.73
C GLY A 864 18.26 -2.93 -34.26
N ASN A 865 19.50 -3.39 -34.31
CA ASN A 865 20.68 -2.69 -33.82
C ASN A 865 21.30 -1.75 -34.86
N ALA A 866 22.00 -0.74 -34.35
CA ALA A 866 22.73 0.25 -35.18
C ALA A 866 24.04 0.68 -34.52
N VAL A 867 24.92 1.29 -35.32
CA VAL A 867 26.10 2.04 -34.86
C VAL A 867 25.95 3.48 -35.31
N ALA A 868 26.21 4.44 -34.44
CA ALA A 868 26.24 5.86 -34.74
C ALA A 868 27.64 6.45 -34.55
N ALA A 869 27.88 7.66 -35.06
CA ALA A 869 29.21 8.25 -35.12
C ALA A 869 29.71 8.75 -33.74
N ASP A 870 28.80 9.24 -32.94
CA ASP A 870 29.10 9.89 -31.64
C ASP A 870 27.83 10.09 -30.84
N ARG A 871 27.99 10.56 -29.60
CA ARG A 871 26.90 10.88 -28.66
C ARG A 871 25.87 11.86 -29.26
N ALA A 872 26.30 12.89 -29.99
CA ALA A 872 25.40 13.92 -30.50
C ALA A 872 24.44 13.39 -31.59
N ALA A 873 24.74 12.25 -32.17
CA ALA A 873 23.87 11.58 -33.14
C ALA A 873 22.69 10.86 -32.46
N VAL A 874 22.77 10.55 -31.14
CA VAL A 874 21.80 9.68 -30.44
C VAL A 874 21.21 10.34 -29.16
N LEU A 875 21.89 11.32 -28.57
CA LEU A 875 21.47 12.02 -27.35
C LEU A 875 21.49 13.54 -27.51
N ASN A 876 20.51 14.21 -26.91
CA ASN A 876 20.50 15.64 -26.60
C ASN A 876 20.60 15.80 -25.06
N GLY A 877 21.81 16.08 -24.55
CA GLY A 877 22.06 15.98 -23.11
C GLY A 877 21.94 14.52 -22.63
N ILE A 878 20.95 14.24 -21.82
CA ILE A 878 20.61 12.88 -21.37
C ILE A 878 19.42 12.28 -22.14
N PHE A 879 18.77 13.05 -22.99
CA PHE A 879 17.54 12.68 -23.67
C PHE A 879 17.80 11.95 -24.98
N SER A 880 17.11 10.84 -25.16
CA SER A 880 17.16 10.07 -26.41
C SER A 880 16.60 10.84 -27.60
N ILE A 881 17.39 10.92 -28.67
CA ILE A 881 16.97 11.40 -29.99
C ILE A 881 17.18 10.33 -31.06
N SER A 882 17.50 9.10 -30.67
CA SER A 882 17.72 7.97 -31.57
C SER A 882 16.45 7.64 -32.35
N THR A 883 16.65 7.21 -33.62
CA THR A 883 15.59 6.76 -34.52
C THR A 883 15.50 5.23 -34.62
N VAL A 884 16.25 4.51 -33.80
CA VAL A 884 16.16 3.05 -33.70
C VAL A 884 14.78 2.71 -33.13
N THR A 885 14.09 1.76 -33.78
CA THR A 885 12.77 1.30 -33.30
C THR A 885 12.94 0.49 -32.03
N PRO A 886 12.26 0.83 -30.93
CA PRO A 886 12.36 0.08 -29.70
C PRO A 886 11.80 -1.34 -29.84
N LYS A 887 12.27 -2.25 -28.98
CA LYS A 887 11.69 -3.60 -28.82
C LYS A 887 10.29 -3.47 -28.27
N ASP A 888 9.37 -4.25 -28.83
CA ASP A 888 7.99 -4.36 -28.34
C ASP A 888 7.95 -5.33 -27.16
N PHE A 889 7.56 -4.83 -26.01
CA PHE A 889 7.31 -5.57 -24.76
C PHE A 889 5.83 -5.79 -24.51
N SER A 890 4.94 -5.53 -25.46
CA SER A 890 3.50 -5.78 -25.34
C SER A 890 3.25 -7.28 -25.09
N GLY A 891 2.93 -7.66 -23.90
CA GLY A 891 2.78 -9.05 -23.45
C GLY A 891 3.68 -9.42 -22.27
N GLU A 892 4.59 -8.55 -21.90
CA GLU A 892 5.36 -8.63 -20.66
C GLU A 892 4.68 -7.77 -19.58
N THR A 893 4.60 -8.28 -18.36
CA THR A 893 3.89 -7.60 -17.28
C THR A 893 4.73 -6.55 -16.55
N PHE A 894 6.04 -6.69 -16.60
CA PHE A 894 6.96 -5.79 -15.92
C PHE A 894 7.38 -4.61 -16.81
N PHE A 895 7.72 -4.86 -18.07
CA PHE A 895 8.25 -3.84 -18.97
C PHE A 895 7.18 -2.93 -19.54
N ASP A 896 7.38 -1.63 -19.42
CA ASP A 896 6.60 -0.65 -20.15
C ASP A 896 6.98 -0.64 -21.63
N ASN A 897 5.99 -0.50 -22.48
CA ASN A 897 6.21 -0.44 -23.90
C ASN A 897 6.49 1.00 -24.33
N THR A 898 7.72 1.29 -24.75
CA THR A 898 8.17 2.65 -25.07
C THR A 898 8.16 2.92 -26.57
N ASP A 899 8.08 4.19 -26.97
CA ASP A 899 8.25 4.65 -28.35
C ASP A 899 9.69 5.14 -28.64
N PHE A 900 10.62 4.90 -27.71
CA PHE A 900 12.01 5.31 -27.77
C PHE A 900 12.94 4.25 -27.17
N ILE A 901 14.22 4.27 -27.54
CA ILE A 901 15.30 3.52 -26.89
C ILE A 901 16.09 4.44 -25.96
N GLY A 902 16.84 3.86 -25.03
CA GLY A 902 17.52 4.61 -23.96
C GLY A 902 16.61 4.87 -22.76
N ALA A 903 17.15 5.53 -21.73
CA ALA A 903 16.51 5.65 -20.42
C ALA A 903 15.48 6.78 -20.34
N VAL A 904 15.74 7.92 -20.98
CA VAL A 904 14.98 9.17 -20.75
C VAL A 904 14.64 9.83 -22.09
N LYS A 905 13.40 10.31 -22.19
CA LYS A 905 12.94 11.15 -23.31
C LYS A 905 12.60 12.55 -22.79
N GLU A 906 12.88 13.59 -23.59
CA GLU A 906 12.66 14.99 -23.15
C GLU A 906 11.20 15.27 -22.77
N SER A 907 10.25 14.63 -23.45
CA SER A 907 8.82 14.77 -23.14
C SER A 907 8.35 13.96 -21.91
N ASP A 908 9.21 13.09 -21.38
CA ASP A 908 8.94 12.26 -20.22
C ASP A 908 10.22 12.15 -19.37
N ASN A 909 10.55 13.27 -18.74
CA ASN A 909 11.76 13.38 -17.91
C ASN A 909 11.48 12.96 -16.47
N TRP A 910 11.48 11.66 -16.24
CA TRP A 910 11.27 11.08 -14.91
C TRP A 910 12.41 11.36 -13.91
N THR A 911 13.58 11.85 -14.37
CA THR A 911 14.71 12.19 -13.50
C THR A 911 14.56 13.58 -12.84
N ALA A 912 13.64 14.41 -13.34
CA ALA A 912 13.52 15.80 -12.90
C ALA A 912 13.02 15.92 -11.45
N GLY A 913 13.63 16.86 -10.72
CA GLY A 913 13.18 17.30 -9.39
C GLY A 913 13.67 16.45 -8.21
N TRP A 914 14.23 15.27 -8.44
CA TRP A 914 14.71 14.42 -7.36
C TRP A 914 16.17 13.93 -7.50
N THR A 915 16.75 13.97 -8.69
CA THR A 915 18.15 13.53 -8.92
C THR A 915 19.15 14.67 -8.76
N VAL A 916 20.41 14.30 -8.54
CA VAL A 916 21.57 15.20 -8.47
C VAL A 916 22.63 14.78 -9.50
N GLY A 917 23.55 15.69 -9.87
CA GLY A 917 24.73 15.36 -10.72
C GLY A 917 24.43 15.11 -12.20
N LEU A 918 23.22 15.41 -12.69
CA LEU A 918 22.85 15.30 -14.09
C LEU A 918 22.97 16.62 -14.89
N GLU A 919 23.26 17.74 -14.24
CA GLU A 919 23.32 19.06 -14.85
C GLU A 919 24.53 19.23 -15.80
#